data_604bb833e87aff1ed10e99970746eea5
#
_entry.id   604bb833e87aff1ed10e99970746eea5
#
_cell.length_a   1.000
_cell.length_b   1.000
_cell.length_c   1.000
_cell.angle_alpha   90.00
_cell.angle_beta   90.00
_cell.angle_gamma   90.00
#
_symmetry.space_group_name_H-M   'P 1'
#
loop_
_entity.id
_entity.type
_entity.pdbx_description
1 polymer ?
#
loop_
_entity_poly.entity_id
_entity_poly.type
_entity_poly.pdbx_seq_one_letter_code
_entity_poly.pdbx_strand_id
1 'polypeptide(L)'
;MSTTINTQFRKSLPGTQLDYFDAREAVNSISPGAYETLPYTSRVLAEQLVRRCDPSVLTDSLKQLIERKRDLDFPWYPARVVCHDILGQTALVDLAGLRDAIADQGGDPSKVNPVVETQLIVDHSLAVEHAGFDPEAFEKNRAIEERRNEDRFHFIEWCKTAFENVSVIPAGNGIMHQINLEKMSPVVQAKQGIAYPDTCVGTDSHTPHVDALGVIAIGVGGLEAETVMLGRPSMMRLPDIVGVKLTGKRQPGITATDIVLAITEFLRNERVVSSYLEFFGEGARDLTIGDRATISNMTPEYGATAGMFYIDEQTINYLKLTGRDEQQVDLVEKYAKQTGLWADDLDTAVYERVLEFDLSSVSRNMAGPSNPHRRLPTSELAQRGISGTWEEKEGELPDGAVIIAAITSCTNTSNPRNVVAAGLVAKKANELGLVRKPWVKSSFAPGSKVARLYLEEAGLLPELEKLGFGIVGYACTTCNGMSGALDPKIQQEIIDRDLYATAVLSGNRNFDGRIHPYAKQAFLASPPLVVAYALAGTIRFDIERDALGTDQNGKPIYLNDLWPSDEEIDAVVGKHVKPEQFNQVYIQMFKLDDSEKSANPLYDWRPMSTYIRRPPYWEGALAGERTLSGMRPLAVLGDNITTDHLSPSNAIMASSAAGEYLAKMGVPEEDFNSYATHRGDHLTAQRATFANPKLFNEMVKENGEVVQGSLARIEPEGQVVRMWEAIETYMNRKQPLIVVAGADYGQGSSRDWAAKGVRLAGVEAIVAEGFERIHRTNLVGMGVLPLQFKPGVNRNTLELDGTELYDVIGEIKPGADLALVITRSNGEKVDVPVTCRLDTADEVHVYNAGGVLQRFAQDFLAQ
;
A
#
# COMPACT_ATOMS: atom_id res chain seq x y z
N MET A 1 11.71 -28.80 3.92
CA MET A 1 10.72 -29.01 4.99
C MET A 1 9.66 -29.99 4.52
N SER A 2 9.41 -31.07 5.25
CA SER A 2 8.34 -32.02 4.92
C SER A 2 7.00 -31.29 5.11
N THR A 3 6.29 -31.02 4.04
CA THR A 3 4.91 -30.55 4.12
C THR A 3 4.04 -31.70 4.58
N THR A 4 3.63 -31.70 5.83
CA THR A 4 2.74 -32.72 6.37
C THR A 4 1.34 -32.49 5.76
N ILE A 5 0.94 -33.39 4.88
CA ILE A 5 -0.33 -33.29 4.16
C ILE A 5 -1.36 -34.20 4.85
N ASN A 6 -2.55 -33.65 5.19
CA ASN A 6 -3.66 -34.43 5.77
C ASN A 6 -4.40 -35.21 4.71
N THR A 7 -3.80 -36.31 4.28
CA THR A 7 -4.26 -37.11 3.14
C THR A 7 -5.67 -37.69 3.30
N GLN A 8 -6.20 -37.82 4.52
CA GLN A 8 -7.55 -38.34 4.78
C GLN A 8 -8.66 -37.43 4.17
N PHE A 9 -8.39 -36.12 3.98
CA PHE A 9 -9.34 -35.20 3.38
C PHE A 9 -9.03 -34.91 1.91
N ARG A 10 -8.04 -35.56 1.34
CA ARG A 10 -7.68 -35.43 -0.08
C ARG A 10 -8.63 -36.25 -0.93
N LYS A 11 -9.29 -35.62 -1.91
CA LYS A 11 -10.27 -36.23 -2.79
C LYS A 11 -10.06 -35.79 -4.23
N SER A 12 -10.51 -36.57 -5.18
CA SER A 12 -10.52 -36.19 -6.59
C SER A 12 -11.56 -35.09 -6.85
N LEU A 13 -11.14 -34.05 -7.56
CA LEU A 13 -12.04 -32.96 -7.97
C LEU A 13 -12.85 -33.40 -9.20
N PRO A 14 -14.19 -33.52 -9.07
CA PRO A 14 -15.03 -34.02 -10.18
C PRO A 14 -14.84 -33.21 -11.47
N GLY A 15 -14.74 -33.93 -12.57
CA GLY A 15 -14.58 -33.34 -13.90
C GLY A 15 -13.20 -32.79 -14.21
N THR A 16 -12.20 -33.11 -13.42
CA THR A 16 -10.80 -32.76 -13.61
C THR A 16 -9.90 -33.96 -13.33
N GLN A 17 -8.58 -33.80 -13.61
CA GLN A 17 -7.55 -34.76 -13.21
C GLN A 17 -6.82 -34.35 -11.91
N LEU A 18 -7.36 -33.37 -11.19
CA LEU A 18 -6.78 -32.83 -9.98
C LEU A 18 -7.48 -33.36 -8.72
N ASP A 19 -6.74 -33.42 -7.65
CA ASP A 19 -7.25 -33.61 -6.31
C ASP A 19 -7.50 -32.26 -5.62
N TYR A 20 -8.28 -32.29 -4.55
CA TYR A 20 -8.50 -31.13 -3.67
C TYR A 20 -8.61 -31.59 -2.21
N PHE A 21 -8.47 -30.68 -1.28
CA PHE A 21 -8.68 -30.95 0.15
C PHE A 21 -10.09 -30.54 0.55
N ASP A 22 -10.88 -31.49 1.06
CA ASP A 22 -12.27 -31.27 1.43
C ASP A 22 -12.39 -30.64 2.82
N ALA A 23 -12.30 -29.29 2.84
CA ALA A 23 -12.45 -28.52 4.06
C ALA A 23 -13.86 -28.63 4.66
N ARG A 24 -14.89 -28.81 3.83
CA ARG A 24 -16.27 -29.02 4.30
C ARG A 24 -16.39 -30.26 5.16
N GLU A 25 -15.83 -31.37 4.70
CA GLU A 25 -15.83 -32.61 5.48
C GLU A 25 -15.03 -32.46 6.78
N ALA A 26 -13.85 -31.83 6.72
CA ALA A 26 -13.02 -31.61 7.90
C ALA A 26 -13.71 -30.76 8.96
N VAL A 27 -14.32 -29.66 8.58
CA VAL A 27 -15.07 -28.78 9.50
C VAL A 27 -16.31 -29.45 10.04
N ASN A 28 -17.13 -30.08 9.17
CA ASN A 28 -18.38 -30.74 9.57
C ASN A 28 -18.13 -32.01 10.41
N SER A 29 -16.95 -32.64 10.32
CA SER A 29 -16.56 -33.74 11.22
C SER A 29 -16.39 -33.30 12.67
N ILE A 30 -16.03 -32.02 12.88
CA ILE A 30 -15.89 -31.42 14.22
C ILE A 30 -17.23 -30.90 14.73
N SER A 31 -17.96 -30.16 13.89
CA SER A 31 -19.24 -29.56 14.21
C SER A 31 -20.19 -29.67 13.00
N PRO A 32 -21.17 -30.62 13.01
CA PRO A 32 -22.06 -30.84 11.89
C PRO A 32 -22.77 -29.55 11.43
N GLY A 33 -22.73 -29.25 10.13
CA GLY A 33 -23.34 -28.07 9.53
C GLY A 33 -22.58 -26.78 9.75
N ALA A 34 -21.44 -26.79 10.43
CA ALA A 34 -20.69 -25.56 10.71
C ALA A 34 -20.08 -24.93 9.45
N TYR A 35 -19.64 -25.72 8.47
CA TYR A 35 -19.03 -25.20 7.24
C TYR A 35 -19.98 -24.28 6.47
N GLU A 36 -21.24 -24.63 6.38
CA GLU A 36 -22.25 -23.87 5.64
C GLU A 36 -22.56 -22.51 6.26
N THR A 37 -22.27 -22.35 7.56
CA THR A 37 -22.41 -21.05 8.27
C THR A 37 -21.16 -20.20 8.23
N LEU A 38 -20.03 -20.73 7.79
CA LEU A 38 -18.77 -19.99 7.71
C LEU A 38 -18.84 -18.94 6.58
N PRO A 39 -18.34 -17.74 6.82
CA PRO A 39 -18.07 -16.77 5.78
C PRO A 39 -17.09 -17.31 4.72
N TYR A 40 -17.04 -16.68 3.56
CA TYR A 40 -16.14 -17.04 2.46
C TYR A 40 -14.66 -17.14 2.91
N THR A 41 -14.16 -16.09 3.57
CA THR A 41 -12.80 -16.03 4.10
C THR A 41 -12.49 -17.21 5.01
N SER A 42 -13.41 -17.56 5.92
CA SER A 42 -13.24 -18.68 6.85
C SER A 42 -13.18 -20.03 6.11
N ARG A 43 -13.94 -20.21 5.03
CA ARG A 43 -13.90 -21.43 4.20
C ARG A 43 -12.53 -21.58 3.51
N VAL A 44 -11.95 -20.48 3.00
CA VAL A 44 -10.61 -20.49 2.42
C VAL A 44 -9.54 -20.77 3.50
N LEU A 45 -9.66 -20.15 4.67
CA LEU A 45 -8.74 -20.41 5.78
C LEU A 45 -8.84 -21.86 6.29
N ALA A 46 -10.03 -22.45 6.32
CA ALA A 46 -10.20 -23.87 6.66
C ALA A 46 -9.49 -24.79 5.66
N GLU A 47 -9.61 -24.52 4.37
CA GLU A 47 -8.92 -25.30 3.33
C GLU A 47 -7.40 -25.29 3.51
N GLN A 48 -6.80 -24.12 3.71
CA GLN A 48 -5.36 -24.03 3.87
C GLN A 48 -4.85 -24.73 5.15
N LEU A 49 -5.65 -24.74 6.23
CA LEU A 49 -5.33 -25.51 7.42
C LEU A 49 -5.30 -27.01 7.10
N VAL A 50 -6.34 -27.51 6.45
CA VAL A 50 -6.45 -28.94 6.08
C VAL A 50 -5.29 -29.35 5.18
N ARG A 51 -4.89 -28.52 4.25
CA ARG A 51 -3.83 -28.78 3.28
C ARG A 51 -2.42 -28.61 3.83
N ARG A 52 -2.18 -27.65 4.74
CA ARG A 52 -0.83 -27.21 5.12
C ARG A 52 -0.50 -27.36 6.60
N CYS A 53 -1.48 -27.34 7.47
CA CYS A 53 -1.24 -27.36 8.91
C CYS A 53 -0.68 -28.70 9.39
N ASP A 54 0.17 -28.67 10.40
CA ASP A 54 0.62 -29.89 11.07
C ASP A 54 -0.60 -30.65 11.62
N PRO A 55 -0.71 -31.97 11.36
CA PRO A 55 -1.82 -32.78 11.85
C PRO A 55 -2.06 -32.70 13.36
N SER A 56 -1.02 -32.48 14.15
CA SER A 56 -1.11 -32.40 15.62
C SER A 56 -1.89 -31.20 16.12
N VAL A 57 -1.94 -30.08 15.33
CA VAL A 57 -2.63 -28.85 15.68
C VAL A 57 -3.84 -28.53 14.79
N LEU A 58 -4.09 -29.35 13.77
CA LEU A 58 -5.18 -29.12 12.82
C LEU A 58 -6.55 -29.01 13.48
N THR A 59 -6.89 -29.98 14.33
CA THR A 59 -8.21 -30.02 14.99
C THR A 59 -8.44 -28.79 15.88
N ASP A 60 -7.43 -28.37 16.61
CA ASP A 60 -7.53 -27.19 17.48
C ASP A 60 -7.64 -25.90 16.67
N SER A 61 -6.90 -25.79 15.56
CA SER A 61 -7.00 -24.62 14.66
C SER A 61 -8.35 -24.55 13.94
N LEU A 62 -8.91 -25.68 13.53
CA LEU A 62 -10.27 -25.72 12.96
C LEU A 62 -11.34 -25.37 14.01
N LYS A 63 -11.22 -25.85 15.24
CA LYS A 63 -12.10 -25.44 16.35
C LYS A 63 -12.03 -23.95 16.62
N GLN A 64 -10.82 -23.39 16.64
CA GLN A 64 -10.60 -21.96 16.78
C GLN A 64 -11.36 -21.17 15.71
N LEU A 65 -11.29 -21.61 14.46
CA LEU A 65 -11.99 -21.00 13.34
C LEU A 65 -13.51 -21.08 13.48
N ILE A 66 -14.04 -22.26 13.84
CA ILE A 66 -15.48 -22.51 14.03
C ILE A 66 -16.03 -21.68 15.20
N GLU A 67 -15.32 -21.66 16.32
CA GLU A 67 -15.70 -20.98 17.55
C GLU A 67 -15.33 -19.47 17.56
N ARG A 68 -14.64 -19.02 16.51
CA ARG A 68 -14.16 -17.61 16.34
C ARG A 68 -13.32 -17.11 17.51
N LYS A 69 -12.44 -17.97 18.02
CA LYS A 69 -11.52 -17.63 19.11
C LYS A 69 -10.36 -16.77 18.61
N ARG A 70 -10.14 -15.64 19.29
CA ARG A 70 -9.13 -14.63 18.90
C ARG A 70 -8.00 -14.46 19.92
N ASP A 71 -8.02 -15.26 20.96
CA ASP A 71 -7.02 -15.24 22.03
C ASP A 71 -5.85 -16.19 21.78
N LEU A 72 -5.86 -16.91 20.67
CA LEU A 72 -4.84 -17.87 20.27
C LEU A 72 -4.24 -17.48 18.92
N ASP A 73 -2.98 -17.84 18.72
CA ASP A 73 -2.31 -17.72 17.43
C ASP A 73 -3.00 -18.58 16.37
N PHE A 74 -3.18 -18.03 15.17
CA PHE A 74 -3.76 -18.72 14.04
C PHE A 74 -2.76 -18.75 12.87
N PRO A 75 -2.37 -19.95 12.37
CA PRO A 75 -1.39 -20.05 11.30
C PRO A 75 -2.03 -19.81 9.93
N TRP A 76 -1.43 -18.90 9.16
CA TRP A 76 -1.81 -18.66 7.77
C TRP A 76 -0.65 -18.91 6.82
N TYR A 77 -0.91 -19.67 5.74
CA TYR A 77 0.06 -20.09 4.73
C TYR A 77 -0.30 -19.50 3.36
N PRO A 78 0.06 -18.26 3.05
CA PRO A 78 -0.16 -17.68 1.73
C PRO A 78 0.49 -18.51 0.63
N ALA A 79 -0.19 -18.62 -0.51
CA ALA A 79 0.31 -19.41 -1.65
C ALA A 79 1.39 -18.68 -2.46
N ARG A 80 1.38 -17.33 -2.43
CA ARG A 80 2.31 -16.50 -3.19
C ARG A 80 2.72 -15.26 -2.39
N VAL A 81 3.87 -14.69 -2.78
CA VAL A 81 4.31 -13.38 -2.34
C VAL A 81 4.43 -12.48 -3.57
N VAL A 82 3.80 -11.33 -3.55
CA VAL A 82 3.93 -10.32 -4.60
C VAL A 82 4.60 -9.07 -4.04
N CYS A 83 5.57 -8.52 -4.75
CA CYS A 83 6.39 -7.41 -4.29
C CYS A 83 6.48 -6.33 -5.35
N HIS A 84 6.34 -5.07 -4.95
CA HIS A 84 6.86 -3.99 -5.78
C HIS A 84 8.35 -3.76 -5.51
N ASP A 85 9.02 -3.02 -6.38
CA ASP A 85 10.49 -2.88 -6.35
C ASP A 85 11.04 -2.11 -5.14
N ILE A 86 10.25 -1.29 -4.46
CA ILE A 86 10.74 -0.52 -3.31
C ILE A 86 10.85 -1.39 -2.05
N LEU A 87 9.75 -1.98 -1.59
CA LEU A 87 9.75 -2.83 -0.39
C LEU A 87 10.22 -4.25 -0.69
N GLY A 88 9.91 -4.79 -1.87
CA GLY A 88 10.38 -6.11 -2.28
C GLY A 88 11.91 -6.16 -2.47
N GLN A 89 12.48 -5.13 -3.10
CA GLN A 89 13.94 -5.00 -3.17
C GLN A 89 14.55 -4.93 -1.78
N THR A 90 13.96 -4.17 -0.86
CA THR A 90 14.45 -4.05 0.51
C THR A 90 14.43 -5.40 1.23
N ALA A 91 13.35 -6.19 1.07
CA ALA A 91 13.27 -7.54 1.60
C ALA A 91 14.35 -8.46 1.01
N LEU A 92 14.59 -8.36 -0.30
CA LEU A 92 15.66 -9.14 -0.95
C LEU A 92 17.07 -8.69 -0.52
N VAL A 93 17.28 -7.40 -0.23
CA VAL A 93 18.53 -6.89 0.38
C VAL A 93 18.74 -7.52 1.77
N ASP A 94 17.69 -7.62 2.56
CA ASP A 94 17.74 -8.27 3.87
C ASP A 94 18.09 -9.77 3.72
N LEU A 95 17.48 -10.50 2.78
CA LEU A 95 17.82 -11.89 2.51
C LEU A 95 19.27 -12.06 1.99
N ALA A 96 19.75 -11.14 1.15
CA ALA A 96 21.14 -11.15 0.72
C ALA A 96 22.11 -10.89 1.88
N GLY A 97 21.80 -9.93 2.75
CA GLY A 97 22.54 -9.67 3.99
C GLY A 97 22.49 -10.85 4.98
N LEU A 98 21.36 -11.55 5.06
CA LEU A 98 21.23 -12.77 5.84
C LEU A 98 22.16 -13.88 5.32
N ARG A 99 22.31 -14.01 3.99
CA ARG A 99 23.28 -14.93 3.40
C ARG A 99 24.71 -14.59 3.86
N ASP A 100 25.08 -13.32 3.84
CA ASP A 100 26.39 -12.89 4.34
C ASP A 100 26.57 -13.20 5.84
N ALA A 101 25.56 -12.91 6.66
CA ALA A 101 25.61 -13.16 8.10
C ALA A 101 25.79 -14.65 8.43
N ILE A 102 25.18 -15.53 7.66
CA ILE A 102 25.31 -16.98 7.76
C ILE A 102 26.71 -17.44 7.31
N ALA A 103 27.20 -16.93 6.18
CA ALA A 103 28.52 -17.23 5.67
C ALA A 103 29.64 -16.78 6.63
N ASP A 104 29.52 -15.60 7.23
CA ASP A 104 30.48 -15.09 8.23
C ASP A 104 30.62 -15.98 9.46
N GLN A 105 29.59 -16.80 9.75
CA GLN A 105 29.59 -17.77 10.85
C GLN A 105 29.86 -19.20 10.39
N GLY A 106 30.27 -19.38 9.13
CA GLY A 106 30.64 -20.69 8.56
C GLY A 106 29.44 -21.55 8.13
N GLY A 107 28.24 -20.96 8.06
CA GLY A 107 27.07 -21.64 7.52
C GLY A 107 27.01 -21.57 5.99
N ASP A 108 26.09 -22.29 5.39
CA ASP A 108 25.89 -22.36 3.95
C ASP A 108 24.86 -21.29 3.50
N PRO A 109 25.30 -20.19 2.83
CA PRO A 109 24.39 -19.13 2.41
C PRO A 109 23.40 -19.56 1.31
N SER A 110 23.71 -20.60 0.55
CA SER A 110 22.84 -21.10 -0.53
C SER A 110 21.52 -21.70 -0.02
N LYS A 111 21.43 -22.01 1.27
CA LYS A 111 20.19 -22.49 1.89
C LYS A 111 19.11 -21.42 2.04
N VAL A 112 19.51 -20.15 2.02
CA VAL A 112 18.55 -19.03 2.12
C VAL A 112 17.92 -18.76 0.76
N ASN A 113 16.73 -19.28 0.54
CA ASN A 113 15.92 -19.08 -0.65
C ASN A 113 14.44 -18.93 -0.30
N PRO A 114 13.67 -18.16 -1.05
CA PRO A 114 12.23 -18.26 -1.02
C PRO A 114 11.77 -19.68 -1.37
N VAL A 115 10.91 -20.25 -0.53
CA VAL A 115 10.27 -21.56 -0.80
C VAL A 115 8.85 -21.40 -1.32
N VAL A 116 8.33 -20.18 -1.26
CA VAL A 116 7.05 -19.75 -1.81
C VAL A 116 7.32 -18.90 -3.04
N GLU A 117 6.50 -19.07 -4.09
CA GLU A 117 6.61 -18.27 -5.31
C GLU A 117 6.58 -16.78 -4.97
N THR A 118 7.65 -16.10 -5.31
CA THR A 118 7.88 -14.69 -5.02
C THR A 118 8.04 -13.93 -6.33
N GLN A 119 7.13 -13.00 -6.58
CA GLN A 119 7.05 -12.23 -7.82
C GLN A 119 7.34 -10.76 -7.53
N LEU A 120 8.39 -10.21 -8.13
CA LEU A 120 8.77 -8.81 -7.98
C LEU A 120 8.46 -8.05 -9.26
N ILE A 121 7.75 -6.94 -9.13
CA ILE A 121 7.40 -6.05 -10.23
C ILE A 121 8.04 -4.69 -10.00
N VAL A 122 8.77 -4.18 -10.99
CA VAL A 122 9.42 -2.87 -10.92
C VAL A 122 8.43 -1.81 -11.41
N ASP A 123 7.76 -1.15 -10.48
CA ASP A 123 6.66 -0.22 -10.77
C ASP A 123 6.64 1.08 -9.94
N HIS A 124 7.60 1.27 -9.04
CA HIS A 124 7.64 2.42 -8.12
C HIS A 124 8.87 3.33 -8.30
N SER A 125 9.63 3.15 -9.38
CA SER A 125 10.90 3.86 -9.62
C SER A 125 10.77 5.06 -10.55
N LEU A 126 9.71 5.13 -11.35
CA LEU A 126 9.57 6.14 -12.41
C LEU A 126 9.02 7.45 -11.85
N ALA A 127 9.80 8.53 -12.01
CA ALA A 127 9.34 9.90 -11.77
C ALA A 127 8.82 10.54 -13.08
N VAL A 128 7.74 11.31 -12.96
CA VAL A 128 7.15 12.05 -14.09
C VAL A 128 7.92 13.34 -14.31
N GLU A 129 9.12 13.26 -14.88
CA GLU A 129 9.92 14.44 -15.22
C GLU A 129 9.41 15.10 -16.52
N HIS A 130 8.99 14.29 -17.48
CA HIS A 130 8.39 14.72 -18.75
C HIS A 130 6.91 14.34 -18.78
N ALA A 131 6.05 15.27 -19.20
CA ALA A 131 4.60 15.11 -19.17
C ALA A 131 3.91 16.07 -20.17
N GLY A 132 2.59 16.10 -20.13
CA GLY A 132 1.78 17.03 -20.90
C GLY A 132 1.70 16.66 -22.37
N PHE A 133 2.18 17.55 -23.20
CA PHE A 133 2.13 17.42 -24.68
C PHE A 133 3.41 16.81 -25.26
N ASP A 134 4.36 16.37 -24.44
CA ASP A 134 5.60 15.75 -24.92
C ASP A 134 5.31 14.32 -25.44
N PRO A 135 5.41 14.08 -26.76
CA PRO A 135 5.12 12.76 -27.31
C PRO A 135 6.15 11.69 -26.95
N GLU A 136 7.33 12.10 -26.48
CA GLU A 136 8.44 11.23 -26.06
C GLU A 136 8.56 11.13 -24.53
N ALA A 137 7.52 11.57 -23.79
CA ALA A 137 7.56 11.61 -22.33
C ALA A 137 7.89 10.24 -21.71
N PHE A 138 7.28 9.18 -22.24
CA PHE A 138 7.50 7.81 -21.72
C PHE A 138 8.98 7.40 -21.89
N GLU A 139 9.54 7.53 -23.07
CA GLU A 139 10.93 7.14 -23.37
C GLU A 139 11.93 7.97 -22.55
N LYS A 140 11.70 9.26 -22.42
CA LYS A 140 12.55 10.16 -21.63
C LYS A 140 12.50 9.82 -20.13
N ASN A 141 11.31 9.59 -19.60
CA ASN A 141 11.14 9.18 -18.18
C ASN A 141 11.79 7.83 -17.92
N ARG A 142 11.66 6.87 -18.82
CA ARG A 142 12.32 5.57 -18.75
C ARG A 142 13.84 5.68 -18.76
N ALA A 143 14.42 6.51 -19.63
CA ALA A 143 15.87 6.72 -19.68
C ALA A 143 16.41 7.32 -18.37
N ILE A 144 15.66 8.26 -17.78
CA ILE A 144 16.00 8.84 -16.47
C ILE A 144 15.88 7.79 -15.36
N GLU A 145 14.82 7.00 -15.37
CA GLU A 145 14.60 5.92 -14.41
C GLU A 145 15.76 4.91 -14.43
N GLU A 146 16.13 4.42 -15.60
CA GLU A 146 17.24 3.48 -15.76
C GLU A 146 18.57 4.05 -15.26
N ARG A 147 18.89 5.27 -15.64
CA ARG A 147 20.12 5.93 -15.21
C ARG A 147 20.17 6.14 -13.69
N ARG A 148 19.09 6.64 -13.10
CA ARG A 148 19.03 6.91 -11.65
C ARG A 148 19.03 5.64 -10.80
N ASN A 149 18.54 4.53 -11.32
CA ASN A 149 18.33 3.29 -10.57
C ASN A 149 19.25 2.13 -11.03
N GLU A 150 20.37 2.44 -11.70
CA GLU A 150 21.28 1.41 -12.23
C GLU A 150 21.70 0.38 -11.18
N ASP A 151 22.14 0.84 -9.99
CA ASP A 151 22.56 -0.04 -8.89
C ASP A 151 21.42 -0.93 -8.39
N ARG A 152 20.20 -0.38 -8.32
CA ARG A 152 19.00 -1.14 -7.89
C ARG A 152 18.65 -2.20 -8.90
N PHE A 153 18.64 -1.86 -10.18
CA PHE A 153 18.28 -2.80 -11.24
C PHE A 153 19.34 -3.89 -11.40
N HIS A 154 20.61 -3.55 -11.21
CA HIS A 154 21.69 -4.54 -11.14
C HIS A 154 21.49 -5.54 -9.99
N PHE A 155 21.13 -5.05 -8.81
CA PHE A 155 20.82 -5.92 -7.66
C PHE A 155 19.60 -6.81 -7.92
N ILE A 156 18.52 -6.26 -8.47
CA ILE A 156 17.29 -7.01 -8.80
C ILE A 156 17.60 -8.12 -9.82
N GLU A 157 18.42 -7.82 -10.83
CA GLU A 157 18.83 -8.83 -11.81
C GLU A 157 19.68 -9.94 -11.16
N TRP A 158 20.57 -9.58 -10.24
CA TRP A 158 21.29 -10.60 -9.46
C TRP A 158 20.33 -11.43 -8.62
N CYS A 159 19.34 -10.86 -7.95
CA CYS A 159 18.34 -11.59 -7.16
C CYS A 159 17.60 -12.63 -8.00
N LYS A 160 17.18 -12.27 -9.21
CA LYS A 160 16.53 -13.16 -10.17
C LYS A 160 17.38 -14.38 -10.48
N THR A 161 18.70 -14.21 -10.56
CA THR A 161 19.64 -15.30 -10.87
C THR A 161 20.12 -16.05 -9.64
N ALA A 162 20.21 -15.42 -8.48
CA ALA A 162 20.81 -15.98 -7.26
C ALA A 162 19.82 -16.70 -6.35
N PHE A 163 18.56 -16.25 -6.33
CA PHE A 163 17.51 -16.87 -5.52
C PHE A 163 16.65 -17.83 -6.34
N GLU A 164 16.24 -18.93 -5.70
CA GLU A 164 15.21 -19.81 -6.25
C GLU A 164 13.81 -19.22 -6.00
N ASN A 165 12.84 -19.56 -6.85
CA ASN A 165 11.44 -19.12 -6.76
C ASN A 165 11.23 -17.59 -6.77
N VAL A 166 12.18 -16.84 -7.28
CA VAL A 166 12.06 -15.40 -7.49
C VAL A 166 11.91 -15.13 -8.98
N SER A 167 10.82 -14.48 -9.36
CA SER A 167 10.58 -13.97 -10.72
C SER A 167 10.50 -12.44 -10.71
N VAL A 168 10.90 -11.83 -11.82
CA VAL A 168 10.97 -10.36 -11.92
C VAL A 168 10.29 -9.87 -13.19
N ILE A 169 9.37 -8.92 -13.05
CA ILE A 169 8.85 -8.12 -14.17
C ILE A 169 9.59 -6.78 -14.16
N PRO A 170 10.40 -6.50 -15.18
CA PRO A 170 11.22 -5.29 -15.21
C PRO A 170 10.40 -4.02 -15.38
N ALA A 171 11.02 -2.90 -15.10
CA ALA A 171 10.43 -1.57 -15.20
C ALA A 171 9.81 -1.28 -16.57
N GLY A 172 8.76 -0.46 -16.58
CA GLY A 172 8.06 -0.03 -17.80
C GLY A 172 6.99 -1.00 -18.31
N ASN A 173 6.58 -1.99 -17.51
CA ASN A 173 5.61 -3.01 -17.93
C ASN A 173 4.23 -2.89 -17.27
N GLY A 174 4.11 -2.22 -16.14
CA GLY A 174 2.84 -2.01 -15.47
C GLY A 174 2.95 -1.97 -13.96
N ILE A 175 1.81 -1.82 -13.29
CA ILE A 175 1.66 -1.77 -11.83
C ILE A 175 1.32 -3.17 -11.31
N MET A 176 1.98 -3.59 -10.24
CA MET A 176 1.87 -4.90 -9.60
C MET A 176 0.42 -5.36 -9.42
N HIS A 177 -0.43 -4.51 -8.84
CA HIS A 177 -1.80 -4.92 -8.48
C HIS A 177 -2.69 -5.11 -9.71
N GLN A 178 -2.49 -4.30 -10.76
CA GLN A 178 -3.21 -4.47 -12.02
C GLN A 178 -2.75 -5.71 -12.77
N ILE A 179 -1.44 -5.96 -12.82
CA ILE A 179 -0.88 -7.18 -13.41
C ILE A 179 -1.35 -8.42 -12.64
N ASN A 180 -1.38 -8.35 -11.31
CA ASN A 180 -1.88 -9.44 -10.46
C ASN A 180 -3.36 -9.76 -10.76
N LEU A 181 -4.19 -8.74 -10.85
CA LEU A 181 -5.62 -8.88 -11.19
C LEU A 181 -5.82 -9.43 -12.62
N GLU A 182 -5.13 -8.85 -13.59
CA GLU A 182 -5.35 -9.16 -15.01
C GLU A 182 -4.72 -10.49 -15.45
N LYS A 183 -3.64 -10.95 -14.76
CA LYS A 183 -2.92 -12.15 -15.21
C LYS A 183 -2.33 -13.04 -14.14
N MET A 184 -1.63 -12.49 -13.10
CA MET A 184 -0.82 -13.32 -12.21
C MET A 184 -1.64 -14.24 -11.33
N SER A 185 -2.79 -13.76 -10.81
CA SER A 185 -3.65 -14.60 -10.01
C SER A 185 -4.40 -15.61 -10.87
N PRO A 186 -4.26 -16.91 -10.60
CA PRO A 186 -5.07 -17.95 -11.24
C PRO A 186 -6.46 -18.12 -10.60
N VAL A 187 -6.75 -17.41 -9.50
CA VAL A 187 -7.91 -17.57 -8.62
C VAL A 187 -7.95 -18.93 -7.91
N VAL A 188 -7.74 -20.01 -8.65
CA VAL A 188 -7.55 -21.37 -8.14
C VAL A 188 -6.21 -21.90 -8.66
N GLN A 189 -5.34 -22.26 -7.75
CA GLN A 189 -4.04 -22.88 -8.05
C GLN A 189 -4.22 -24.32 -8.49
N ALA A 190 -3.34 -24.77 -9.39
CA ALA A 190 -3.26 -26.17 -9.82
C ALA A 190 -1.78 -26.58 -9.82
N LYS A 191 -1.26 -26.97 -8.67
CA LYS A 191 0.15 -27.35 -8.49
C LYS A 191 0.29 -28.76 -7.92
N GLN A 192 1.23 -29.51 -8.44
CA GLN A 192 1.53 -30.88 -7.97
C GLN A 192 0.28 -31.80 -7.93
N GLY A 193 -0.62 -31.63 -8.91
CA GLY A 193 -1.86 -32.42 -9.01
C GLY A 193 -2.97 -32.01 -8.02
N ILE A 194 -2.81 -30.88 -7.33
CA ILE A 194 -3.77 -30.39 -6.33
C ILE A 194 -4.34 -29.03 -6.74
N ALA A 195 -5.68 -28.91 -6.67
CA ALA A 195 -6.37 -27.62 -6.80
C ALA A 195 -6.64 -27.03 -5.42
N TYR A 196 -6.36 -25.73 -5.26
CA TYR A 196 -6.62 -25.00 -4.02
C TYR A 196 -6.80 -23.50 -4.27
N PRO A 197 -7.42 -22.74 -3.37
CA PRO A 197 -7.62 -21.32 -3.57
C PRO A 197 -6.28 -20.59 -3.63
N ASP A 198 -6.17 -19.66 -4.58
CA ASP A 198 -5.05 -18.71 -4.58
C ASP A 198 -5.17 -17.76 -3.39
N THR A 199 -4.06 -17.50 -2.73
CA THR A 199 -3.93 -16.50 -1.69
C THR A 199 -2.57 -15.82 -1.82
N CYS A 200 -2.46 -14.55 -1.46
CA CYS A 200 -1.15 -13.90 -1.47
C CYS A 200 -0.98 -12.88 -0.34
N VAL A 201 0.27 -12.65 0.02
CA VAL A 201 0.69 -11.45 0.71
C VAL A 201 1.44 -10.56 -0.26
N GLY A 202 1.35 -9.26 -0.08
CA GLY A 202 2.09 -8.30 -0.89
C GLY A 202 2.78 -7.25 -0.05
N THR A 203 3.93 -6.79 -0.51
CA THR A 203 4.69 -5.74 0.17
C THR A 203 4.10 -4.34 -0.03
N ASP A 204 2.87 -4.27 -0.46
CA ASP A 204 2.09 -3.04 -0.62
C ASP A 204 0.73 -3.16 0.03
N SER A 205 0.24 -2.07 0.63
CA SER A 205 -1.05 -2.04 1.31
C SER A 205 -2.26 -2.20 0.39
N HIS A 206 -2.11 -1.98 -0.93
CA HIS A 206 -3.17 -2.16 -1.93
C HIS A 206 -3.18 -3.57 -2.58
N THR A 207 -2.45 -4.51 -2.01
CA THR A 207 -2.52 -5.93 -2.39
C THR A 207 -3.96 -6.47 -2.42
N PRO A 208 -4.90 -6.01 -1.55
CA PRO A 208 -6.31 -6.38 -1.62
C PRO A 208 -7.05 -6.06 -2.93
N HIS A 209 -6.42 -5.37 -3.87
CA HIS A 209 -7.00 -5.14 -5.20
C HIS A 209 -7.51 -6.42 -5.87
N VAL A 210 -6.79 -7.52 -5.72
CA VAL A 210 -7.13 -8.83 -6.29
C VAL A 210 -8.20 -9.57 -5.48
N ASP A 211 -8.58 -9.09 -4.29
CA ASP A 211 -9.70 -9.64 -3.50
C ASP A 211 -11.02 -9.60 -4.29
N ALA A 212 -11.10 -8.72 -5.29
CA ALA A 212 -12.22 -8.65 -6.23
C ALA A 212 -12.50 -9.97 -6.97
N LEU A 213 -11.47 -10.83 -7.10
CA LEU A 213 -11.57 -12.15 -7.71
C LEU A 213 -11.90 -13.28 -6.71
N GLY A 214 -12.16 -12.94 -5.45
CA GLY A 214 -12.33 -13.93 -4.39
C GLY A 214 -11.02 -14.51 -3.84
N VAL A 215 -9.92 -13.81 -4.05
CA VAL A 215 -8.59 -14.19 -3.58
C VAL A 215 -8.28 -13.44 -2.29
N ILE A 216 -7.94 -14.16 -1.22
CA ILE A 216 -7.46 -13.49 0.01
C ILE A 216 -6.06 -12.96 -0.27
N ALA A 217 -5.95 -11.65 -0.35
CA ALA A 217 -4.71 -10.95 -0.58
C ALA A 217 -4.60 -9.79 0.40
N ILE A 218 -3.54 -9.77 1.19
CA ILE A 218 -3.35 -8.73 2.19
C ILE A 218 -2.00 -8.04 2.05
N GLY A 219 -2.00 -6.74 2.35
CA GLY A 219 -0.77 -5.96 2.44
C GLY A 219 -0.02 -6.25 3.72
N VAL A 220 1.28 -6.46 3.59
CA VAL A 220 2.20 -6.71 4.71
C VAL A 220 3.44 -5.86 4.55
N GLY A 221 4.22 -5.74 5.62
CA GLY A 221 5.56 -5.14 5.54
C GLY A 221 6.59 -6.12 4.95
N GLY A 222 7.77 -5.59 4.59
CA GLY A 222 8.86 -6.40 4.04
C GLY A 222 9.25 -7.56 4.94
N LEU A 223 9.35 -7.32 6.24
CA LEU A 223 9.73 -8.34 7.24
C LEU A 223 8.74 -9.51 7.33
N GLU A 224 7.44 -9.24 7.25
CA GLU A 224 6.43 -10.29 7.23
C GLU A 224 6.44 -11.05 5.90
N ALA A 225 6.65 -10.34 4.79
CA ALA A 225 6.83 -10.98 3.48
C ALA A 225 8.03 -11.94 3.47
N GLU A 226 9.16 -11.57 4.06
CA GLU A 226 10.33 -12.44 4.22
C GLU A 226 10.02 -13.71 5.01
N THR A 227 9.22 -13.59 6.08
CA THR A 227 8.76 -14.73 6.87
C THR A 227 8.01 -15.74 5.99
N VAL A 228 7.10 -15.25 5.15
CA VAL A 228 6.33 -16.06 4.21
C VAL A 228 7.23 -16.62 3.09
N MET A 229 8.13 -15.82 2.54
CA MET A 229 9.10 -16.26 1.53
C MET A 229 9.90 -17.47 2.03
N LEU A 230 10.32 -17.45 3.29
CA LEU A 230 11.09 -18.53 3.91
C LEU A 230 10.23 -19.73 4.36
N GLY A 231 8.96 -19.77 3.98
CA GLY A 231 8.05 -20.91 4.16
C GLY A 231 7.47 -21.06 5.56
N ARG A 232 7.57 -20.03 6.38
CA ARG A 232 6.94 -19.99 7.69
C ARG A 232 5.49 -19.50 7.57
N PRO A 233 4.58 -20.01 8.42
CA PRO A 233 3.26 -19.41 8.48
C PRO A 233 3.34 -17.95 8.97
N SER A 234 2.50 -17.11 8.43
CA SER A 234 2.20 -15.83 9.06
C SER A 234 1.26 -16.11 10.23
N MET A 235 1.78 -15.99 11.46
CA MET A 235 0.96 -16.15 12.66
C MET A 235 0.14 -14.90 12.86
N MET A 236 -1.17 -15.04 12.89
CA MET A 236 -2.08 -13.91 13.05
C MET A 236 -3.10 -14.16 14.15
N ARG A 237 -3.71 -13.11 14.63
CA ARG A 237 -4.96 -13.18 15.38
C ARG A 237 -6.09 -13.42 14.39
N LEU A 238 -6.98 -14.36 14.68
CA LEU A 238 -8.12 -14.64 13.80
C LEU A 238 -8.96 -13.35 13.60
N PRO A 239 -9.20 -12.92 12.34
CA PRO A 239 -9.86 -11.65 12.09
C PRO A 239 -11.35 -11.67 12.39
N ASP A 240 -11.90 -10.48 12.68
CA ASP A 240 -13.33 -10.22 12.59
C ASP A 240 -13.73 -10.21 11.12
N ILE A 241 -14.79 -10.94 10.77
CA ILE A 241 -15.31 -10.95 9.40
C ILE A 241 -16.65 -10.23 9.38
N VAL A 242 -16.67 -9.09 8.70
CA VAL A 242 -17.84 -8.20 8.62
C VAL A 242 -18.45 -8.30 7.22
N GLY A 243 -19.73 -8.62 7.15
CA GLY A 243 -20.48 -8.59 5.90
C GLY A 243 -20.87 -7.16 5.53
N VAL A 244 -20.66 -6.77 4.29
CA VAL A 244 -21.11 -5.49 3.73
C VAL A 244 -22.11 -5.78 2.60
N LYS A 245 -23.39 -5.67 2.90
CA LYS A 245 -24.44 -5.90 1.92
C LYS A 245 -24.62 -4.66 1.04
N LEU A 246 -24.34 -4.81 -0.25
CA LEU A 246 -24.57 -3.77 -1.25
C LEU A 246 -25.97 -3.91 -1.83
N THR A 247 -26.76 -2.86 -1.71
CA THR A 247 -28.13 -2.77 -2.20
C THR A 247 -28.27 -1.68 -3.25
N GLY A 248 -29.40 -1.63 -3.92
CA GLY A 248 -29.66 -0.63 -4.95
C GLY A 248 -28.79 -0.78 -6.20
N LYS A 249 -28.92 0.18 -7.09
CA LYS A 249 -28.16 0.23 -8.35
C LYS A 249 -27.40 1.55 -8.46
N ARG A 250 -26.25 1.49 -9.12
CA ARG A 250 -25.50 2.69 -9.48
C ARG A 250 -26.36 3.64 -10.29
N GLN A 251 -26.37 4.90 -9.88
CA GLN A 251 -27.08 5.95 -10.63
C GLN A 251 -26.38 6.26 -11.96
N PRO A 252 -27.11 6.72 -13.00
CA PRO A 252 -26.53 7.14 -14.26
C PRO A 252 -25.43 8.20 -14.07
N GLY A 253 -24.33 8.03 -14.78
CA GLY A 253 -23.19 8.97 -14.75
C GLY A 253 -22.27 8.84 -13.53
N ILE A 254 -22.52 7.90 -12.65
CA ILE A 254 -21.70 7.64 -11.45
C ILE A 254 -20.61 6.62 -11.79
N THR A 255 -19.37 6.91 -11.42
CA THR A 255 -18.22 6.04 -11.63
C THR A 255 -17.98 5.11 -10.44
N ALA A 256 -17.21 4.04 -10.66
CA ALA A 256 -16.74 3.19 -9.57
C ALA A 256 -15.89 3.97 -8.55
N THR A 257 -15.20 5.03 -8.98
CA THR A 257 -14.46 5.92 -8.08
C THR A 257 -15.39 6.66 -7.14
N ASP A 258 -16.50 7.19 -7.63
CA ASP A 258 -17.52 7.83 -6.78
C ASP A 258 -18.02 6.87 -5.71
N ILE A 259 -18.28 5.62 -6.09
CA ILE A 259 -18.75 4.57 -5.19
C ILE A 259 -17.70 4.28 -4.12
N VAL A 260 -16.44 4.04 -4.49
CA VAL A 260 -15.41 3.66 -3.52
C VAL A 260 -15.09 4.79 -2.54
N LEU A 261 -15.12 6.04 -2.97
CA LEU A 261 -14.92 7.17 -2.06
C LEU A 261 -16.08 7.29 -1.04
N ALA A 262 -17.32 7.06 -1.47
CA ALA A 262 -18.46 7.02 -0.58
C ALA A 262 -18.39 5.83 0.40
N ILE A 263 -18.03 4.64 -0.07
CA ILE A 263 -17.82 3.45 0.77
C ILE A 263 -16.70 3.68 1.77
N THR A 264 -15.61 4.34 1.37
CA THR A 264 -14.47 4.63 2.24
C THR A 264 -14.88 5.49 3.42
N GLU A 265 -15.62 6.56 3.19
CA GLU A 265 -16.18 7.39 4.27
C GLU A 265 -17.12 6.59 5.18
N PHE A 266 -18.05 5.85 4.59
CA PHE A 266 -19.00 5.03 5.33
C PHE A 266 -18.31 4.01 6.24
N LEU A 267 -17.36 3.23 5.71
CA LEU A 267 -16.69 2.18 6.47
C LEU A 267 -15.74 2.75 7.55
N ARG A 268 -15.10 3.90 7.30
CA ARG A 268 -14.33 4.57 8.36
C ARG A 268 -15.21 4.97 9.53
N ASN A 269 -16.39 5.49 9.27
CA ASN A 269 -17.36 5.85 10.31
C ASN A 269 -17.87 4.61 11.07
N GLU A 270 -18.00 3.48 10.39
CA GLU A 270 -18.41 2.19 10.98
C GLU A 270 -17.29 1.48 11.76
N ARG A 271 -16.06 2.01 11.73
CA ARG A 271 -14.91 1.50 12.49
C ARG A 271 -14.58 0.03 12.22
N VAL A 272 -14.39 -0.31 10.94
CA VAL A 272 -14.03 -1.66 10.48
C VAL A 272 -12.51 -1.96 10.56
N VAL A 273 -11.79 -1.24 11.38
CA VAL A 273 -10.32 -1.34 11.47
C VAL A 273 -9.89 -2.79 11.76
N SER A 274 -8.93 -3.28 10.98
CA SER A 274 -8.39 -4.63 11.03
C SER A 274 -9.37 -5.78 10.72
N SER A 275 -10.61 -5.48 10.35
CA SER A 275 -11.58 -6.50 9.92
C SER A 275 -11.29 -7.01 8.51
N TYR A 276 -11.75 -8.21 8.21
CA TYR A 276 -11.91 -8.70 6.85
C TYR A 276 -13.34 -8.44 6.41
N LEU A 277 -13.51 -7.74 5.30
CA LEU A 277 -14.83 -7.42 4.76
C LEU A 277 -15.20 -8.39 3.65
N GLU A 278 -16.47 -8.74 3.59
CA GLU A 278 -17.06 -9.49 2.47
C GLU A 278 -18.24 -8.70 1.91
N PHE A 279 -18.06 -8.21 0.69
CA PHE A 279 -19.09 -7.48 -0.04
C PHE A 279 -20.01 -8.48 -0.75
N PHE A 280 -21.28 -8.38 -0.52
CA PHE A 280 -22.29 -9.31 -1.08
C PHE A 280 -23.62 -8.61 -1.36
N GLY A 281 -24.62 -9.35 -1.82
CA GLY A 281 -25.94 -8.86 -2.15
C GLY A 281 -26.12 -8.54 -3.63
N GLU A 282 -27.31 -8.09 -4.01
CA GLU A 282 -27.65 -7.80 -5.40
C GLU A 282 -26.75 -6.72 -6.01
N GLY A 283 -26.44 -5.67 -5.23
CA GLY A 283 -25.56 -4.60 -5.69
C GLY A 283 -24.15 -5.09 -5.99
N ALA A 284 -23.62 -6.05 -5.21
CA ALA A 284 -22.31 -6.63 -5.47
C ALA A 284 -22.30 -7.50 -6.73
N ARG A 285 -23.36 -8.26 -6.98
CA ARG A 285 -23.48 -9.12 -8.17
C ARG A 285 -23.55 -8.34 -9.47
N ASP A 286 -24.14 -7.15 -9.45
CA ASP A 286 -24.26 -6.28 -10.62
C ASP A 286 -22.97 -5.56 -10.99
N LEU A 287 -21.99 -5.48 -10.06
CA LEU A 287 -20.71 -4.83 -10.30
C LEU A 287 -19.80 -5.73 -11.14
N THR A 288 -19.14 -5.14 -12.14
CA THR A 288 -18.06 -5.82 -12.89
C THR A 288 -16.84 -6.04 -11.98
N ILE A 289 -15.94 -6.94 -12.38
CA ILE A 289 -14.69 -7.13 -11.63
C ILE A 289 -13.85 -5.84 -11.59
N GLY A 290 -13.86 -5.04 -12.64
CA GLY A 290 -13.21 -3.71 -12.62
C GLY A 290 -13.77 -2.80 -11.52
N ASP A 291 -15.08 -2.74 -11.36
CA ASP A 291 -15.73 -1.97 -10.30
C ASP A 291 -15.42 -2.55 -8.90
N ARG A 292 -15.48 -3.87 -8.74
CA ARG A 292 -15.12 -4.55 -7.49
C ARG A 292 -13.67 -4.31 -7.11
N ALA A 293 -12.76 -4.36 -8.09
CA ALA A 293 -11.34 -4.12 -7.86
C ALA A 293 -11.07 -2.69 -7.38
N THR A 294 -11.77 -1.70 -7.93
CA THR A 294 -11.71 -0.31 -7.46
C THR A 294 -12.10 -0.22 -5.97
N ILE A 295 -13.13 -0.94 -5.54
CA ILE A 295 -13.57 -1.00 -4.14
C ILE A 295 -12.56 -1.72 -3.27
N SER A 296 -12.12 -2.91 -3.67
CA SER A 296 -11.16 -3.73 -2.92
C SER A 296 -9.80 -3.05 -2.77
N ASN A 297 -9.36 -2.27 -3.77
CA ASN A 297 -8.08 -1.56 -3.73
C ASN A 297 -7.97 -0.63 -2.54
N MET A 298 -9.03 0.09 -2.18
CA MET A 298 -9.01 1.08 -1.11
C MET A 298 -9.26 0.49 0.29
N THR A 299 -9.12 -0.81 0.44
CA THR A 299 -9.20 -1.50 1.75
C THR A 299 -8.39 -0.80 2.85
N PRO A 300 -7.12 -0.42 2.64
CA PRO A 300 -6.37 0.31 3.67
C PRO A 300 -6.96 1.68 3.99
N GLU A 301 -7.52 2.38 3.02
CA GLU A 301 -8.09 3.70 3.22
C GLU A 301 -9.36 3.66 4.10
N TYR A 302 -10.17 2.62 4.01
CA TYR A 302 -11.27 2.44 4.97
C TYR A 302 -10.89 1.64 6.23
N GLY A 303 -9.63 1.23 6.37
CA GLY A 303 -9.05 0.67 7.60
C GLY A 303 -9.15 -0.83 7.74
N ALA A 304 -9.73 -1.54 6.79
CA ALA A 304 -9.84 -2.99 6.81
C ALA A 304 -8.54 -3.68 6.37
N THR A 305 -8.45 -4.98 6.60
CA THR A 305 -7.32 -5.81 6.17
C THR A 305 -7.55 -6.44 4.80
N ALA A 306 -8.78 -6.88 4.53
CA ALA A 306 -9.20 -7.47 3.26
C ALA A 306 -10.58 -6.93 2.86
N GLY A 307 -10.83 -6.87 1.57
CA GLY A 307 -12.11 -6.44 1.00
C GLY A 307 -12.56 -7.41 -0.09
N MET A 308 -13.19 -8.52 0.32
CA MET A 308 -13.49 -9.66 -0.52
C MET A 308 -14.79 -9.51 -1.29
N PHE A 309 -14.82 -10.08 -2.48
CA PHE A 309 -16.04 -10.41 -3.22
C PHE A 309 -16.08 -11.91 -3.45
N TYR A 310 -17.29 -12.47 -3.65
CA TYR A 310 -17.44 -13.90 -3.92
C TYR A 310 -17.11 -14.23 -5.38
N ILE A 311 -16.72 -15.47 -5.62
CA ILE A 311 -16.57 -16.00 -6.99
C ILE A 311 -17.99 -16.22 -7.56
N ASP A 312 -18.27 -15.59 -8.70
CA ASP A 312 -19.55 -15.69 -9.43
C ASP A 312 -19.35 -15.57 -10.94
N GLU A 313 -20.44 -15.37 -11.68
CA GLU A 313 -20.43 -15.21 -13.15
C GLU A 313 -19.56 -14.02 -13.60
N GLN A 314 -19.52 -12.94 -12.83
CA GLN A 314 -18.66 -11.78 -13.14
C GLN A 314 -17.17 -12.16 -13.10
N THR A 315 -16.80 -13.02 -12.14
CA THR A 315 -15.44 -13.57 -12.04
C THR A 315 -15.09 -14.37 -13.30
N ILE A 316 -15.95 -15.27 -13.70
CA ILE A 316 -15.76 -16.10 -14.91
C ILE A 316 -15.67 -15.23 -16.17
N ASN A 317 -16.56 -14.27 -16.31
CA ASN A 317 -16.55 -13.33 -17.45
C ASN A 317 -15.25 -12.54 -17.53
N TYR A 318 -14.74 -12.06 -16.39
CA TYR A 318 -13.48 -11.34 -16.32
C TYR A 318 -12.27 -12.21 -16.68
N LEU A 319 -12.23 -13.46 -16.21
CA LEU A 319 -11.15 -14.39 -16.58
C LEU A 319 -11.13 -14.66 -18.08
N LYS A 320 -12.28 -14.79 -18.72
CA LYS A 320 -12.40 -14.91 -20.17
C LYS A 320 -11.94 -13.63 -20.88
N LEU A 321 -12.40 -12.47 -20.41
CA LEU A 321 -12.04 -11.16 -20.97
C LEU A 321 -10.52 -10.92 -20.93
N THR A 322 -9.86 -11.31 -19.84
CA THR A 322 -8.41 -11.12 -19.63
C THR A 322 -7.56 -12.23 -20.28
N GLY A 323 -8.17 -13.12 -21.06
CA GLY A 323 -7.47 -14.11 -21.87
C GLY A 323 -6.90 -15.27 -21.06
N ARG A 324 -7.45 -15.61 -19.86
CA ARG A 324 -7.12 -16.88 -19.20
C ARG A 324 -7.57 -18.04 -20.09
N ASP A 325 -6.81 -19.13 -20.09
CA ASP A 325 -7.17 -20.29 -20.90
C ASP A 325 -8.46 -20.96 -20.39
N GLU A 326 -9.15 -21.66 -21.32
CA GLU A 326 -10.44 -22.27 -21.01
C GLU A 326 -10.36 -23.31 -19.89
N GLN A 327 -9.23 -24.03 -19.76
CA GLN A 327 -9.04 -25.03 -18.71
C GLN A 327 -8.95 -24.36 -17.33
N GLN A 328 -8.27 -23.22 -17.26
CA GLN A 328 -8.18 -22.46 -16.02
C GLN A 328 -9.53 -21.88 -15.62
N VAL A 329 -10.27 -21.32 -16.56
CA VAL A 329 -11.63 -20.78 -16.31
C VAL A 329 -12.59 -21.86 -15.83
N ASP A 330 -12.57 -23.02 -16.48
CA ASP A 330 -13.38 -24.20 -16.12
C ASP A 330 -13.01 -24.74 -14.71
N LEU A 331 -11.70 -24.78 -14.40
CA LEU A 331 -11.21 -25.18 -13.09
C LEU A 331 -11.73 -24.27 -11.98
N VAL A 332 -11.69 -22.95 -12.18
CA VAL A 332 -12.19 -21.98 -11.17
C VAL A 332 -13.66 -22.22 -10.87
N GLU A 333 -14.48 -22.39 -11.91
CA GLU A 333 -15.93 -22.62 -11.74
C GLU A 333 -16.22 -23.95 -11.03
N LYS A 334 -15.59 -25.04 -11.49
CA LYS A 334 -15.75 -26.38 -10.91
C LYS A 334 -15.30 -26.43 -9.45
N TYR A 335 -14.13 -25.85 -9.18
CA TYR A 335 -13.57 -25.83 -7.83
C TYR A 335 -14.47 -25.04 -6.87
N ALA A 336 -14.87 -23.83 -7.27
CA ALA A 336 -15.70 -22.96 -6.44
C ALA A 336 -17.07 -23.60 -6.12
N LYS A 337 -17.72 -24.21 -7.10
CA LYS A 337 -18.99 -24.92 -6.92
C LYS A 337 -18.85 -26.16 -6.04
N GLN A 338 -17.77 -26.94 -6.21
CA GLN A 338 -17.52 -28.14 -5.39
C GLN A 338 -17.25 -27.81 -3.93
N THR A 339 -16.52 -26.72 -3.67
CA THR A 339 -16.04 -26.38 -2.32
C THR A 339 -16.93 -25.41 -1.57
N GLY A 340 -18.04 -24.95 -2.17
CA GLY A 340 -18.92 -23.95 -1.55
C GLY A 340 -18.37 -22.53 -1.54
N LEU A 341 -17.46 -22.21 -2.46
CA LEU A 341 -16.93 -20.85 -2.65
C LEU A 341 -17.69 -20.05 -3.71
N TRP A 342 -18.58 -20.70 -4.45
CA TRP A 342 -19.46 -20.02 -5.38
C TRP A 342 -20.50 -19.16 -4.66
N ALA A 343 -20.81 -17.98 -5.17
CA ALA A 343 -21.65 -16.99 -4.51
C ALA A 343 -22.99 -17.52 -3.96
N ASP A 344 -23.65 -18.42 -4.70
CA ASP A 344 -24.93 -18.99 -4.29
C ASP A 344 -24.84 -19.88 -3.04
N ASP A 345 -23.67 -20.43 -2.74
CA ASP A 345 -23.42 -21.28 -1.57
C ASP A 345 -23.15 -20.47 -0.27
N LEU A 346 -23.19 -19.14 -0.35
CA LEU A 346 -22.85 -18.25 0.76
C LEU A 346 -24.07 -17.54 1.37
N ASP A 347 -25.27 -17.86 0.89
CA ASP A 347 -26.51 -17.28 1.43
C ASP A 347 -26.76 -17.65 2.90
N THR A 348 -26.15 -18.72 3.37
CA THR A 348 -26.25 -19.21 4.77
C THR A 348 -25.10 -18.75 5.66
N ALA A 349 -24.16 -18.00 5.14
CA ALA A 349 -23.01 -17.49 5.90
C ALA A 349 -23.48 -16.56 7.02
N VAL A 350 -22.88 -16.72 8.21
CA VAL A 350 -23.16 -15.91 9.40
C VAL A 350 -21.98 -15.02 9.69
N TYR A 351 -22.20 -13.71 9.62
CA TYR A 351 -21.20 -12.70 9.95
C TYR A 351 -21.37 -12.24 11.40
N GLU A 352 -20.27 -11.75 11.98
CA GLU A 352 -20.33 -11.14 13.32
C GLU A 352 -21.13 -9.84 13.32
N ARG A 353 -21.03 -9.11 12.20
CA ARG A 353 -21.74 -7.86 11.96
C ARG A 353 -22.06 -7.75 10.46
N VAL A 354 -23.23 -7.25 10.13
CA VAL A 354 -23.60 -6.92 8.75
C VAL A 354 -23.87 -5.44 8.65
N LEU A 355 -23.18 -4.80 7.71
CA LEU A 355 -23.42 -3.41 7.33
C LEU A 355 -24.17 -3.39 6.01
N GLU A 356 -24.98 -2.39 5.78
CA GLU A 356 -25.71 -2.21 4.54
C GLU A 356 -25.38 -0.88 3.90
N PHE A 357 -25.06 -0.89 2.61
CA PHE A 357 -24.74 0.28 1.83
C PHE A 357 -25.56 0.31 0.54
N ASP A 358 -26.29 1.40 0.31
CA ASP A 358 -27.12 1.61 -0.87
C ASP A 358 -26.35 2.32 -1.96
N LEU A 359 -26.02 1.61 -3.05
CA LEU A 359 -25.33 2.16 -4.22
C LEU A 359 -26.10 3.31 -4.88
N SER A 360 -27.42 3.34 -4.78
CA SER A 360 -28.26 4.40 -5.37
C SER A 360 -28.13 5.75 -4.65
N SER A 361 -27.58 5.76 -3.44
CA SER A 361 -27.32 6.97 -2.64
C SER A 361 -26.08 7.76 -3.10
N VAL A 362 -25.23 7.18 -3.95
CA VAL A 362 -23.96 7.78 -4.35
C VAL A 362 -24.17 8.83 -5.43
N SER A 363 -23.71 10.04 -5.15
CA SER A 363 -23.59 11.14 -6.11
C SER A 363 -22.14 11.32 -6.57
N ARG A 364 -21.92 12.11 -7.62
CA ARG A 364 -20.57 12.50 -8.03
C ARG A 364 -19.85 13.16 -6.87
N ASN A 365 -18.64 12.71 -6.57
CA ASN A 365 -17.87 13.18 -5.44
C ASN A 365 -16.37 13.16 -5.72
N MET A 366 -15.62 13.67 -4.78
CA MET A 366 -14.17 13.58 -4.68
C MET A 366 -13.80 13.39 -3.21
N ALA A 367 -12.54 13.26 -2.89
CA ALA A 367 -12.09 13.16 -1.50
C ALA A 367 -10.92 14.11 -1.23
N GLY A 368 -10.98 14.79 -0.09
CA GLY A 368 -9.95 15.71 0.35
C GLY A 368 -10.50 16.88 1.17
N PRO A 369 -9.64 17.85 1.45
CA PRO A 369 -8.19 17.76 1.27
C PRO A 369 -7.54 16.78 2.25
N SER A 370 -6.34 16.30 1.90
CA SER A 370 -5.40 15.62 2.81
C SER A 370 -5.84 14.27 3.37
N ASN A 371 -7.01 13.75 3.01
CA ASN A 371 -7.48 12.48 3.55
C ASN A 371 -8.44 11.76 2.59
N PRO A 372 -8.21 10.44 2.31
CA PRO A 372 -9.05 9.67 1.38
C PRO A 372 -10.49 9.46 1.83
N HIS A 373 -10.78 9.52 3.13
CA HIS A 373 -12.13 9.32 3.68
C HIS A 373 -12.90 10.63 3.91
N ARG A 374 -12.32 11.78 3.57
CA ARG A 374 -13.03 13.06 3.54
C ARG A 374 -13.77 13.23 2.21
N ARG A 375 -14.90 12.56 2.09
CA ARG A 375 -15.71 12.64 0.89
C ARG A 375 -16.34 14.04 0.73
N LEU A 376 -16.28 14.56 -0.49
CA LEU A 376 -16.81 15.85 -0.89
C LEU A 376 -17.77 15.65 -2.08
N PRO A 377 -19.10 15.63 -1.86
CA PRO A 377 -20.03 15.70 -2.99
C PRO A 377 -19.75 16.94 -3.84
N THR A 378 -19.66 16.79 -5.15
CA THR A 378 -19.33 17.92 -6.04
C THR A 378 -20.38 19.03 -6.02
N SER A 379 -21.60 18.70 -5.63
CA SER A 379 -22.68 19.67 -5.39
C SER A 379 -22.51 20.52 -4.12
N GLU A 380 -21.61 20.12 -3.20
CA GLU A 380 -21.43 20.75 -1.89
C GLU A 380 -20.06 21.47 -1.73
N LEU A 381 -19.26 21.56 -2.78
CA LEU A 381 -17.89 22.10 -2.69
C LEU A 381 -17.83 23.53 -2.14
N ALA A 382 -18.77 24.38 -2.52
CA ALA A 382 -18.86 25.75 -2.00
C ALA A 382 -19.20 25.77 -0.49
N GLN A 383 -20.11 24.92 -0.04
CA GLN A 383 -20.52 24.82 1.36
C GLN A 383 -19.40 24.27 2.24
N ARG A 384 -18.51 23.46 1.65
CA ARG A 384 -17.34 22.87 2.31
C ARG A 384 -16.10 23.77 2.24
N GLY A 385 -16.21 24.96 1.64
CA GLY A 385 -15.12 25.92 1.52
C GLY A 385 -14.02 25.52 0.49
N ILE A 386 -14.33 24.60 -0.42
CA ILE A 386 -13.40 24.13 -1.48
C ILE A 386 -13.53 25.02 -2.71
N SER A 387 -14.70 25.07 -3.34
CA SER A 387 -14.96 26.02 -4.41
C SER A 387 -15.36 27.39 -3.84
N GLY A 388 -15.16 28.46 -4.62
CA GLY A 388 -15.44 29.81 -4.17
C GLY A 388 -15.10 30.84 -5.23
N THR A 389 -14.88 32.07 -4.81
CA THR A 389 -14.50 33.16 -5.70
C THR A 389 -13.05 32.99 -6.14
N TRP A 390 -12.80 33.09 -7.42
CA TRP A 390 -11.47 33.08 -8.01
C TRP A 390 -11.44 33.99 -9.25
N GLU A 391 -10.25 34.41 -9.62
CA GLU A 391 -10.02 35.28 -10.77
C GLU A 391 -8.85 34.72 -11.58
N GLU A 392 -9.06 34.60 -12.88
CA GLU A 392 -7.97 34.26 -13.81
C GLU A 392 -7.35 35.55 -14.31
N LYS A 393 -6.06 35.73 -14.02
CA LYS A 393 -5.27 36.86 -14.53
C LYS A 393 -4.18 36.32 -15.45
N GLU A 394 -4.01 37.02 -16.57
CA GLU A 394 -2.98 36.65 -17.53
C GLU A 394 -1.58 36.65 -16.87
N GLY A 395 -0.88 35.53 -16.95
CA GLY A 395 0.50 35.37 -16.43
C GLY A 395 0.58 35.16 -14.93
N GLU A 396 -0.53 35.02 -14.20
CA GLU A 396 -0.54 34.68 -12.75
C GLU A 396 -1.32 33.39 -12.49
N LEU A 397 -0.85 32.62 -11.49
CA LEU A 397 -1.61 31.46 -11.00
C LEU A 397 -2.81 31.91 -10.18
N PRO A 398 -4.01 31.29 -10.39
CA PRO A 398 -5.17 31.57 -9.55
C PRO A 398 -5.01 30.97 -8.14
N ASP A 399 -5.78 31.48 -7.18
CA ASP A 399 -5.93 30.81 -5.88
C ASP A 399 -6.48 29.40 -6.07
N GLY A 400 -5.94 28.43 -5.34
CA GLY A 400 -6.30 27.04 -5.49
C GLY A 400 -5.88 26.40 -6.81
N ALA A 401 -4.89 26.97 -7.50
CA ALA A 401 -4.40 26.47 -8.78
C ALA A 401 -4.16 24.96 -8.75
N VAL A 402 -4.72 24.23 -9.70
CA VAL A 402 -4.41 22.82 -9.93
C VAL A 402 -3.12 22.76 -10.73
N ILE A 403 -2.02 22.53 -10.02
CA ILE A 403 -0.68 22.45 -10.64
C ILE A 403 -0.33 21.05 -11.15
N ILE A 404 -1.03 20.03 -10.65
CA ILE A 404 -0.91 18.63 -11.09
C ILE A 404 -2.31 18.06 -11.29
N ALA A 405 -2.56 17.48 -12.46
CA ALA A 405 -3.73 16.69 -12.78
C ALA A 405 -3.26 15.33 -13.34
N ALA A 406 -3.43 14.26 -12.57
CA ALA A 406 -2.87 12.97 -12.94
C ALA A 406 -3.94 11.86 -13.00
N ILE A 407 -4.04 11.19 -14.13
CA ILE A 407 -4.72 9.90 -14.27
C ILE A 407 -3.67 8.84 -13.96
N THR A 408 -3.78 8.21 -12.81
CA THR A 408 -2.75 7.33 -12.25
C THR A 408 -3.37 6.24 -11.38
N SER A 409 -2.53 5.31 -10.92
CA SER A 409 -2.88 4.25 -9.97
C SER A 409 -3.75 3.12 -10.55
N CYS A 410 -3.41 1.90 -10.15
CA CYS A 410 -4.21 0.70 -10.46
C CYS A 410 -5.65 0.78 -9.95
N THR A 411 -5.93 1.54 -8.89
CA THR A 411 -7.29 1.75 -8.36
C THR A 411 -8.29 2.08 -9.45
N ASN A 412 -7.91 2.98 -10.33
CA ASN A 412 -8.79 3.52 -11.37
C ASN A 412 -8.45 3.03 -12.78
N THR A 413 -7.16 2.81 -13.08
CA THR A 413 -6.73 2.42 -14.43
C THR A 413 -6.96 0.93 -14.75
N SER A 414 -7.19 0.10 -13.73
CA SER A 414 -7.59 -1.30 -13.92
C SER A 414 -9.05 -1.46 -14.34
N ASN A 415 -9.86 -0.42 -14.19
CA ASN A 415 -11.25 -0.42 -14.60
C ASN A 415 -11.40 0.27 -15.98
N PRO A 416 -11.64 -0.49 -17.06
CA PRO A 416 -11.76 0.09 -18.40
C PRO A 416 -12.84 1.17 -18.50
N ARG A 417 -13.93 1.05 -17.77
CA ARG A 417 -15.01 2.04 -17.74
C ARG A 417 -14.52 3.41 -17.28
N ASN A 418 -13.66 3.46 -16.24
CA ASN A 418 -13.12 4.71 -15.72
C ASN A 418 -12.21 5.42 -16.74
N VAL A 419 -11.34 4.67 -17.37
CA VAL A 419 -10.37 5.19 -18.34
C VAL A 419 -11.06 5.61 -19.64
N VAL A 420 -12.01 4.81 -20.11
CA VAL A 420 -12.84 5.14 -21.28
C VAL A 420 -13.66 6.40 -21.03
N ALA A 421 -14.24 6.56 -19.84
CA ALA A 421 -14.96 7.78 -19.45
C ALA A 421 -14.08 9.02 -19.55
N ALA A 422 -12.83 8.94 -19.07
CA ALA A 422 -11.86 10.03 -19.21
C ALA A 422 -11.57 10.36 -20.68
N GLY A 423 -11.38 9.35 -21.52
CA GLY A 423 -11.18 9.50 -22.96
C GLY A 423 -12.36 10.16 -23.68
N LEU A 424 -13.58 9.80 -23.29
CA LEU A 424 -14.81 10.38 -23.85
C LEU A 424 -15.01 11.83 -23.42
N VAL A 425 -14.67 12.18 -22.16
CA VAL A 425 -14.66 13.59 -21.70
C VAL A 425 -13.65 14.41 -22.52
N ALA A 426 -12.45 13.87 -22.71
CA ALA A 426 -11.42 14.52 -23.53
C ALA A 426 -11.86 14.74 -24.97
N LYS A 427 -12.49 13.74 -25.59
CA LYS A 427 -13.03 13.82 -26.96
C LYS A 427 -14.06 14.95 -27.09
N LYS A 428 -15.05 14.97 -26.19
CA LYS A 428 -16.09 16.04 -26.20
C LYS A 428 -15.51 17.42 -25.94
N ALA A 429 -14.55 17.54 -25.02
CA ALA A 429 -13.83 18.79 -24.76
C ALA A 429 -13.09 19.29 -26.00
N ASN A 430 -12.38 18.41 -26.70
CA ASN A 430 -11.69 18.75 -27.95
C ASN A 430 -12.67 19.19 -29.06
N GLU A 431 -13.78 18.48 -29.21
CA GLU A 431 -14.84 18.83 -30.19
C GLU A 431 -15.42 20.22 -29.92
N LEU A 432 -15.49 20.63 -28.66
CA LEU A 432 -16.02 21.95 -28.26
C LEU A 432 -14.93 23.03 -28.14
N GLY A 433 -13.68 22.69 -28.47
CA GLY A 433 -12.56 23.64 -28.48
C GLY A 433 -12.00 24.02 -27.12
N LEU A 434 -12.30 23.24 -26.09
CA LEU A 434 -11.70 23.44 -24.76
C LEU A 434 -10.25 22.97 -24.73
N VAL A 435 -9.41 23.67 -23.95
CA VAL A 435 -8.00 23.34 -23.75
C VAL A 435 -7.64 23.30 -22.28
N ARG A 436 -6.66 22.49 -21.95
CA ARG A 436 -6.09 22.43 -20.61
C ARG A 436 -5.44 23.78 -20.23
N LYS A 437 -5.59 24.20 -18.99
CA LYS A 437 -4.90 25.39 -18.48
C LYS A 437 -3.37 25.23 -18.55
N PRO A 438 -2.62 26.28 -18.92
CA PRO A 438 -1.19 26.16 -19.21
C PRO A 438 -0.31 25.82 -17.99
N TRP A 439 -0.75 26.13 -16.78
CA TRP A 439 -0.01 25.86 -15.53
C TRP A 439 -0.21 24.42 -15.01
N VAL A 440 -1.13 23.65 -15.58
CA VAL A 440 -1.43 22.29 -15.13
C VAL A 440 -0.42 21.31 -15.72
N LYS A 441 0.32 20.63 -14.87
CA LYS A 441 1.10 19.44 -15.25
C LYS A 441 0.18 18.25 -15.31
N SER A 442 -0.21 17.83 -16.50
CA SER A 442 -1.10 16.71 -16.75
C SER A 442 -0.35 15.48 -17.16
N SER A 443 -0.82 14.31 -16.72
CA SER A 443 -0.18 13.02 -17.04
C SER A 443 -1.17 11.87 -17.03
N PHE A 444 -0.84 10.84 -17.82
CA PHE A 444 -1.53 9.56 -17.81
C PHE A 444 -0.52 8.43 -17.59
N ALA A 445 -0.68 7.69 -16.51
CA ALA A 445 0.15 6.53 -16.16
C ALA A 445 -0.75 5.30 -15.93
N PRO A 446 -1.11 4.57 -16.98
CA PRO A 446 -1.92 3.36 -16.84
C PRO A 446 -1.13 2.24 -16.17
N GLY A 447 -1.83 1.41 -15.39
CA GLY A 447 -1.21 0.28 -14.69
C GLY A 447 -0.95 -0.94 -15.57
N SER A 448 -1.33 -0.91 -16.83
CA SER A 448 -1.11 -1.97 -17.81
C SER A 448 -1.02 -1.42 -19.22
N LYS A 449 -0.16 -2.03 -20.04
CA LYS A 449 -0.08 -1.75 -21.48
C LYS A 449 -1.37 -2.08 -22.23
N VAL A 450 -2.22 -2.92 -21.67
CA VAL A 450 -3.54 -3.25 -22.26
C VAL A 450 -4.41 -2.00 -22.40
N ALA A 451 -4.37 -1.09 -21.41
CA ALA A 451 -5.13 0.16 -21.46
C ALA A 451 -4.76 1.02 -22.67
N ARG A 452 -3.48 1.08 -23.03
CA ARG A 452 -3.04 1.74 -24.26
C ARG A 452 -3.70 1.12 -25.50
N LEU A 453 -3.68 -0.22 -25.61
CA LEU A 453 -4.18 -0.91 -26.79
C LEU A 453 -5.67 -0.66 -27.02
N TYR A 454 -6.52 -0.78 -25.99
CA TYR A 454 -7.97 -0.54 -26.18
C TYR A 454 -8.30 0.93 -26.39
N LEU A 455 -7.56 1.86 -25.76
CA LEU A 455 -7.75 3.30 -26.01
C LEU A 455 -7.30 3.72 -27.40
N GLU A 456 -6.21 3.15 -27.93
CA GLU A 456 -5.78 3.37 -29.31
C GLU A 456 -6.83 2.84 -30.30
N GLU A 457 -7.32 1.63 -30.11
CA GLU A 457 -8.34 1.02 -30.98
C GLU A 457 -9.66 1.82 -30.94
N ALA A 458 -10.04 2.35 -29.76
CA ALA A 458 -11.21 3.18 -29.62
C ALA A 458 -11.04 4.63 -30.14
N GLY A 459 -9.83 5.03 -30.53
CA GLY A 459 -9.51 6.39 -30.95
C GLY A 459 -9.53 7.41 -29.81
N LEU A 460 -9.47 6.97 -28.55
CA LEU A 460 -9.54 7.84 -27.38
C LEU A 460 -8.17 8.29 -26.86
N LEU A 461 -7.11 7.51 -27.07
CA LEU A 461 -5.77 7.93 -26.66
C LEU A 461 -5.32 9.23 -27.32
N PRO A 462 -5.50 9.43 -28.64
CA PRO A 462 -5.20 10.71 -29.27
C PRO A 462 -6.00 11.88 -28.71
N GLU A 463 -7.23 11.65 -28.25
CA GLU A 463 -8.05 12.70 -27.63
C GLU A 463 -7.52 13.11 -26.25
N LEU A 464 -7.05 12.16 -25.45
CA LEU A 464 -6.37 12.44 -24.18
C LEU A 464 -5.05 13.19 -24.43
N GLU A 465 -4.25 12.79 -25.40
CA GLU A 465 -2.99 13.42 -25.78
C GLU A 465 -3.19 14.89 -26.21
N LYS A 466 -4.25 15.20 -26.93
CA LYS A 466 -4.60 16.57 -27.33
C LYS A 466 -4.86 17.49 -26.13
N LEU A 467 -5.31 16.96 -25.01
CA LEU A 467 -5.48 17.71 -23.75
C LEU A 467 -4.25 17.65 -22.84
N GLY A 468 -3.15 17.06 -23.30
CA GLY A 468 -1.92 16.94 -22.51
C GLY A 468 -1.89 15.76 -21.55
N PHE A 469 -2.74 14.76 -21.73
CA PHE A 469 -2.74 13.51 -20.98
C PHE A 469 -2.08 12.38 -21.79
N GLY A 470 -0.87 12.62 -22.25
CA GLY A 470 -0.04 11.59 -22.87
C GLY A 470 0.46 10.58 -21.83
N ILE A 471 0.77 9.36 -22.30
CA ILE A 471 1.32 8.31 -21.44
C ILE A 471 2.74 8.69 -21.00
N VAL A 472 2.96 8.76 -19.70
CA VAL A 472 4.26 9.11 -19.10
C VAL A 472 5.02 7.91 -18.56
N GLY A 473 4.33 6.79 -18.36
CA GLY A 473 4.88 5.54 -17.84
C GLY A 473 3.79 4.51 -17.58
N TYR A 474 4.21 3.28 -17.35
CA TYR A 474 3.37 2.19 -16.84
C TYR A 474 3.87 1.86 -15.44
N ALA A 475 3.53 2.68 -14.48
CA ALA A 475 4.07 2.66 -13.13
C ALA A 475 3.18 3.43 -12.14
N CYS A 476 3.39 3.19 -10.87
CA CYS A 476 2.75 3.93 -9.78
C CYS A 476 3.48 5.26 -9.57
N THR A 477 3.11 6.29 -10.33
CA THR A 477 3.83 7.57 -10.43
C THR A 477 3.38 8.58 -9.36
N THR A 478 2.55 9.53 -9.72
CA THR A 478 2.09 10.66 -8.89
C THR A 478 1.46 10.21 -7.56
N CYS A 479 0.69 9.14 -7.56
CA CYS A 479 0.08 8.61 -6.33
C CYS A 479 1.11 8.16 -5.28
N ASN A 480 2.32 7.80 -5.71
CA ASN A 480 3.44 7.42 -4.84
C ASN A 480 4.41 8.59 -4.54
N GLY A 481 4.05 9.81 -4.93
CA GLY A 481 4.92 10.97 -4.73
C GLY A 481 6.00 11.16 -5.80
N MET A 482 5.96 10.38 -6.88
CA MET A 482 6.90 10.46 -8.01
C MET A 482 6.34 11.38 -9.11
N SER A 483 5.88 12.56 -8.71
CA SER A 483 5.29 13.55 -9.63
C SER A 483 6.32 14.26 -10.53
N GLY A 484 7.60 14.16 -10.20
CA GLY A 484 8.68 14.87 -10.88
C GLY A 484 8.71 16.39 -10.61
N ALA A 485 9.63 17.09 -11.21
CA ALA A 485 9.78 18.51 -11.04
C ALA A 485 8.63 19.31 -11.70
N LEU A 486 8.29 20.44 -11.10
CA LEU A 486 7.40 21.45 -11.72
C LEU A 486 8.20 22.37 -12.67
N ASP A 487 7.50 23.09 -13.53
CA ASP A 487 8.09 24.22 -14.24
C ASP A 487 8.71 25.20 -13.24
N PRO A 488 9.98 25.60 -13.39
CA PRO A 488 10.68 26.47 -12.43
C PRO A 488 9.97 27.80 -12.17
N LYS A 489 9.28 28.38 -13.17
CA LYS A 489 8.52 29.62 -13.00
C LYS A 489 7.28 29.42 -12.15
N ILE A 490 6.57 28.32 -12.36
CA ILE A 490 5.39 27.96 -11.56
C ILE A 490 5.81 27.69 -10.12
N GLN A 491 6.85 26.92 -9.93
CA GLN A 491 7.40 26.64 -8.60
C GLN A 491 7.81 27.93 -7.87
N GLN A 492 8.51 28.83 -8.56
CA GLN A 492 8.96 30.09 -7.95
C GLN A 492 7.77 30.99 -7.57
N GLU A 493 6.75 31.08 -8.41
CA GLU A 493 5.55 31.84 -8.10
C GLU A 493 4.80 31.30 -6.88
N ILE A 494 4.71 29.97 -6.74
CA ILE A 494 4.11 29.33 -5.57
C ILE A 494 4.88 29.72 -4.30
N ILE A 495 6.23 29.70 -4.36
CA ILE A 495 7.08 30.06 -3.23
C ILE A 495 6.93 31.55 -2.88
N ASP A 496 7.05 32.44 -3.86
CA ASP A 496 7.06 33.89 -3.64
C ASP A 496 5.74 34.44 -3.09
N ARG A 497 4.62 33.82 -3.50
CA ARG A 497 3.27 34.23 -3.08
C ARG A 497 2.71 33.40 -1.94
N ASP A 498 3.43 32.38 -1.47
CA ASP A 498 2.91 31.36 -0.56
C ASP A 498 1.53 30.83 -1.02
N LEU A 499 1.43 30.58 -2.33
CA LEU A 499 0.17 30.29 -3.00
C LEU A 499 -0.43 28.97 -2.53
N TYR A 500 -1.75 28.96 -2.35
CA TYR A 500 -2.51 27.73 -2.17
C TYR A 500 -2.61 26.98 -3.50
N ALA A 501 -1.61 26.15 -3.77
CA ALA A 501 -1.56 25.27 -4.93
C ALA A 501 -2.03 23.86 -4.57
N THR A 502 -2.70 23.19 -5.51
CA THR A 502 -3.36 21.90 -5.29
C THR A 502 -3.02 20.88 -6.36
N ALA A 503 -3.26 19.63 -6.05
CA ALA A 503 -3.21 18.53 -7.01
C ALA A 503 -4.57 17.80 -7.04
N VAL A 504 -4.98 17.34 -8.22
CA VAL A 504 -6.13 16.48 -8.43
C VAL A 504 -5.66 15.21 -9.13
N LEU A 505 -5.91 14.06 -8.55
CA LEU A 505 -5.43 12.79 -9.09
C LEU A 505 -6.43 11.66 -8.89
N SER A 506 -6.42 10.70 -9.80
CA SER A 506 -7.22 9.47 -9.69
C SER A 506 -6.49 8.38 -8.87
N GLY A 507 -5.81 8.79 -7.82
CA GLY A 507 -5.10 7.90 -6.89
C GLY A 507 -5.97 7.39 -5.75
N ASN A 508 -5.30 6.86 -4.74
CA ASN A 508 -5.94 6.31 -3.53
C ASN A 508 -5.52 7.04 -2.25
N ARG A 509 -4.47 7.86 -2.29
CA ARG A 509 -3.95 8.63 -1.15
C ARG A 509 -3.62 10.07 -1.53
N ASN A 510 -3.93 10.98 -0.63
CA ASN A 510 -3.74 12.42 -0.81
C ASN A 510 -3.24 13.11 0.45
N PHE A 511 -2.49 12.40 1.28
CA PHE A 511 -1.91 12.96 2.50
C PHE A 511 -1.01 14.17 2.21
N ASP A 512 -0.93 15.08 3.17
CA ASP A 512 -0.12 16.29 3.04
C ASP A 512 1.36 15.98 2.72
N GLY A 513 1.88 16.65 1.71
CA GLY A 513 3.25 16.49 1.26
C GLY A 513 3.54 15.22 0.46
N ARG A 514 2.57 14.32 0.31
CA ARG A 514 2.76 13.06 -0.40
C ARG A 514 2.87 13.21 -1.91
N ILE A 515 2.01 14.04 -2.49
CA ILE A 515 1.89 14.11 -3.96
C ILE A 515 3.02 14.95 -4.56
N HIS A 516 3.25 16.13 -4.01
CA HIS A 516 4.35 17.00 -4.37
C HIS A 516 4.63 18.00 -3.24
N PRO A 517 5.92 18.36 -2.98
CA PRO A 517 6.26 19.30 -1.90
C PRO A 517 5.58 20.67 -2.01
N TYR A 518 5.32 21.14 -3.23
CA TYR A 518 4.72 22.45 -3.49
C TYR A 518 3.20 22.41 -3.69
N ALA A 519 2.57 21.24 -3.71
CA ALA A 519 1.12 21.10 -3.62
C ALA A 519 0.71 21.08 -2.15
N LYS A 520 0.13 22.17 -1.65
CA LYS A 520 -0.26 22.28 -0.25
C LYS A 520 -1.30 21.24 0.14
N GLN A 521 -2.23 20.96 -0.77
CA GLN A 521 -3.28 19.95 -0.58
C GLN A 521 -3.57 19.19 -1.87
N ALA A 522 -4.07 17.98 -1.73
CA ALA A 522 -4.42 17.12 -2.83
C ALA A 522 -5.84 16.55 -2.69
N PHE A 523 -6.46 16.27 -3.83
CA PHE A 523 -7.82 15.75 -3.94
C PHE A 523 -7.85 14.51 -4.81
N LEU A 524 -8.55 13.48 -4.34
CA LEU A 524 -8.81 12.27 -5.11
C LEU A 524 -10.09 12.43 -5.91
N ALA A 525 -10.06 12.07 -7.18
CA ALA A 525 -11.19 12.17 -8.08
C ALA A 525 -11.17 11.06 -9.14
N SER A 526 -12.32 10.80 -9.76
CA SER A 526 -12.39 9.89 -10.90
C SER A 526 -11.54 10.37 -12.08
N PRO A 527 -11.06 9.49 -12.95
CA PRO A 527 -10.31 9.88 -14.14
C PRO A 527 -11.01 10.93 -15.02
N PRO A 528 -12.32 10.83 -15.34
CA PRO A 528 -13.00 11.88 -16.09
C PRO A 528 -13.06 13.22 -15.35
N LEU A 529 -13.18 13.20 -14.02
CA LEU A 529 -13.19 14.42 -13.22
C LEU A 529 -11.79 15.07 -13.15
N VAL A 530 -10.72 14.28 -13.16
CA VAL A 530 -9.33 14.78 -13.28
C VAL A 530 -9.16 15.56 -14.57
N VAL A 531 -9.66 15.05 -15.69
CA VAL A 531 -9.63 15.77 -16.99
C VAL A 531 -10.40 17.10 -16.87
N ALA A 532 -11.58 17.09 -16.26
CA ALA A 532 -12.39 18.29 -16.07
C ALA A 532 -11.66 19.34 -15.23
N TYR A 533 -10.97 18.96 -14.17
CA TYR A 533 -10.19 19.91 -13.35
C TYR A 533 -8.94 20.44 -14.05
N ALA A 534 -8.37 19.70 -14.97
CA ALA A 534 -7.29 20.22 -15.83
C ALA A 534 -7.79 21.32 -16.76
N LEU A 535 -9.04 21.24 -17.20
CA LEU A 535 -9.72 22.28 -17.96
C LEU A 535 -10.10 23.48 -17.09
N ALA A 536 -10.57 23.24 -15.88
CA ALA A 536 -10.94 24.28 -14.91
C ALA A 536 -9.71 25.04 -14.36
N GLY A 537 -8.64 24.33 -14.02
CA GLY A 537 -7.35 24.88 -13.61
C GLY A 537 -7.25 25.32 -12.15
N THR A 538 -8.34 25.34 -11.40
CA THR A 538 -8.36 25.67 -9.98
C THR A 538 -9.40 24.86 -9.21
N ILE A 539 -9.10 24.51 -7.99
CA ILE A 539 -10.05 23.85 -7.09
C ILE A 539 -11.17 24.81 -6.63
N ARG A 540 -10.96 26.12 -6.80
CA ARG A 540 -11.99 27.13 -6.51
C ARG A 540 -13.12 27.17 -7.53
N PHE A 541 -12.92 26.56 -8.69
CA PHE A 541 -13.95 26.39 -9.71
C PHE A 541 -15.09 25.51 -9.19
N ASP A 542 -16.34 25.96 -9.33
CA ASP A 542 -17.51 25.12 -9.04
C ASP A 542 -17.78 24.19 -10.24
N ILE A 543 -17.33 22.95 -10.12
CA ILE A 543 -17.34 21.99 -11.23
C ILE A 543 -18.76 21.64 -11.70
N GLU A 544 -19.77 21.82 -10.85
CA GLU A 544 -21.17 21.56 -11.20
C GLU A 544 -21.91 22.75 -11.80
N ARG A 545 -21.45 23.98 -11.56
CA ARG A 545 -22.18 25.19 -11.89
C ARG A 545 -21.45 26.14 -12.83
N ASP A 546 -20.12 26.21 -12.73
CA ASP A 546 -19.34 27.14 -13.53
C ASP A 546 -19.14 26.64 -14.97
N ALA A 547 -19.11 27.58 -15.93
CA ALA A 547 -18.82 27.24 -17.31
C ALA A 547 -17.32 27.03 -17.53
N LEU A 548 -16.94 25.89 -18.13
CA LEU A 548 -15.56 25.54 -18.49
C LEU A 548 -15.00 26.37 -19.67
N GLY A 549 -15.85 27.00 -20.38
CA GLY A 549 -15.55 27.83 -21.54
C GLY A 549 -16.80 28.08 -22.39
N THR A 550 -16.61 28.52 -23.62
CA THR A 550 -17.68 28.73 -24.59
C THR A 550 -17.37 27.97 -25.89
N ASP A 551 -18.40 27.49 -26.55
CA ASP A 551 -18.29 26.90 -27.87
C ASP A 551 -18.07 27.96 -28.98
N GLN A 552 -17.94 27.49 -30.22
CA GLN A 552 -17.74 28.35 -31.39
C GLN A 552 -18.88 29.38 -31.61
N ASN A 553 -20.06 29.14 -31.01
CA ASN A 553 -21.24 30.01 -31.10
C ASN A 553 -21.39 30.89 -29.84
N GLY A 554 -20.43 30.89 -28.95
CA GLY A 554 -20.48 31.64 -27.70
C GLY A 554 -21.39 31.03 -26.62
N LYS A 555 -21.87 29.79 -26.79
CA LYS A 555 -22.66 29.07 -25.77
C LYS A 555 -21.77 28.55 -24.67
N PRO A 556 -22.13 28.79 -23.40
CA PRO A 556 -21.38 28.23 -22.25
C PRO A 556 -21.35 26.70 -22.26
N ILE A 557 -20.19 26.11 -21.92
CA ILE A 557 -19.98 24.68 -21.83
C ILE A 557 -19.84 24.30 -20.34
N TYR A 558 -20.69 23.40 -19.88
CA TYR A 558 -20.69 22.90 -18.51
C TYR A 558 -20.20 21.44 -18.45
N LEU A 559 -19.87 20.96 -17.26
CA LEU A 559 -19.41 19.57 -17.06
C LEU A 559 -20.38 18.55 -17.67
N ASN A 560 -21.69 18.75 -17.51
CA ASN A 560 -22.69 17.84 -18.05
C ASN A 560 -22.68 17.74 -19.59
N ASP A 561 -22.20 18.76 -20.28
CA ASP A 561 -22.03 18.75 -21.74
C ASP A 561 -20.88 17.82 -22.18
N LEU A 562 -19.93 17.55 -21.28
CA LEU A 562 -18.78 16.69 -21.50
C LEU A 562 -18.96 15.26 -20.96
N TRP A 563 -19.85 15.07 -19.98
CA TRP A 563 -19.94 13.82 -19.24
C TRP A 563 -20.62 12.74 -20.08
N PRO A 564 -19.95 11.57 -20.30
CA PRO A 564 -20.51 10.51 -21.11
C PRO A 564 -21.66 9.79 -20.38
N SER A 565 -22.62 9.26 -21.13
CA SER A 565 -23.61 8.36 -20.60
C SER A 565 -23.02 6.97 -20.34
N ASP A 566 -23.70 6.19 -19.49
CA ASP A 566 -23.28 4.80 -19.24
C ASP A 566 -23.34 3.95 -20.52
N GLU A 567 -24.32 4.19 -21.39
CA GLU A 567 -24.47 3.50 -22.68
C GLU A 567 -23.30 3.82 -23.63
N GLU A 568 -22.83 5.07 -23.67
CA GLU A 568 -21.66 5.44 -24.46
C GLU A 568 -20.40 4.72 -23.95
N ILE A 569 -20.20 4.67 -22.62
CA ILE A 569 -19.07 3.98 -22.01
C ILE A 569 -19.14 2.48 -22.30
N ASP A 570 -20.28 1.85 -22.06
CA ASP A 570 -20.49 0.41 -22.27
C ASP A 570 -20.32 -0.01 -23.73
N ALA A 571 -20.76 0.83 -24.67
CA ALA A 571 -20.58 0.58 -26.09
C ALA A 571 -19.07 0.57 -26.48
N VAL A 572 -18.29 1.48 -25.96
CA VAL A 572 -16.84 1.53 -26.23
C VAL A 572 -16.12 0.36 -25.58
N VAL A 573 -16.41 0.07 -24.30
CA VAL A 573 -15.79 -1.05 -23.56
C VAL A 573 -16.13 -2.37 -24.24
N GLY A 574 -17.40 -2.62 -24.56
CA GLY A 574 -17.85 -3.86 -25.17
C GLY A 574 -17.27 -4.11 -26.56
N LYS A 575 -16.97 -3.03 -27.32
CA LYS A 575 -16.41 -3.13 -28.67
C LYS A 575 -14.90 -3.23 -28.69
N HIS A 576 -14.19 -2.54 -27.78
CA HIS A 576 -12.76 -2.29 -27.93
C HIS A 576 -11.88 -2.94 -26.84
N VAL A 577 -12.45 -3.44 -25.75
CA VAL A 577 -11.70 -4.20 -24.74
C VAL A 577 -11.82 -5.69 -25.05
N LYS A 578 -10.72 -6.33 -25.43
CA LYS A 578 -10.73 -7.70 -26.02
C LYS A 578 -9.66 -8.61 -25.41
N PRO A 579 -9.92 -9.93 -25.29
CA PRO A 579 -8.95 -10.90 -24.78
C PRO A 579 -7.61 -10.92 -25.51
N GLU A 580 -7.62 -10.68 -26.81
CA GLU A 580 -6.41 -10.70 -27.64
C GLU A 580 -5.40 -9.63 -27.20
N GLN A 581 -5.86 -8.49 -26.71
CA GLN A 581 -5.02 -7.40 -26.20
C GLN A 581 -4.29 -7.83 -24.91
N PHE A 582 -4.99 -8.50 -24.02
CA PHE A 582 -4.39 -9.06 -22.80
C PHE A 582 -3.35 -10.14 -23.13
N ASN A 583 -3.68 -11.05 -24.02
CA ASN A 583 -2.74 -12.09 -24.45
C ASN A 583 -1.51 -11.48 -25.13
N GLN A 584 -1.67 -10.50 -25.99
CA GLN A 584 -0.56 -9.81 -26.67
C GLN A 584 0.41 -9.20 -25.64
N VAL A 585 -0.08 -8.55 -24.62
CA VAL A 585 0.74 -7.90 -23.59
C VAL A 585 1.40 -8.94 -22.69
N TYR A 586 0.63 -9.87 -22.14
CA TYR A 586 1.10 -10.73 -21.06
C TYR A 586 1.96 -11.90 -21.53
N ILE A 587 1.72 -12.45 -22.72
CA ILE A 587 2.61 -13.49 -23.28
C ILE A 587 4.03 -12.94 -23.47
N GLN A 588 4.17 -11.70 -23.91
CA GLN A 588 5.47 -11.07 -24.07
C GLN A 588 6.11 -10.72 -22.72
N MET A 589 5.31 -10.17 -21.80
CA MET A 589 5.79 -9.76 -20.47
C MET A 589 6.40 -10.93 -19.69
N PHE A 590 5.74 -12.07 -19.65
CA PHE A 590 6.22 -13.23 -18.90
C PHE A 590 7.41 -13.99 -19.55
N LYS A 591 7.72 -13.71 -20.82
CA LYS A 591 8.95 -14.20 -21.47
C LYS A 591 10.21 -13.46 -20.99
N LEU A 592 10.06 -12.27 -20.38
CA LEU A 592 11.19 -11.47 -19.88
C LEU A 592 11.85 -12.08 -18.63
N ASP A 593 11.26 -13.13 -18.07
CA ASP A 593 11.75 -13.76 -16.83
C ASP A 593 12.76 -14.91 -17.04
N ASP A 594 13.05 -15.30 -18.27
CA ASP A 594 14.03 -16.35 -18.57
C ASP A 594 15.47 -15.87 -18.29
N SER A 595 16.14 -16.44 -17.28
CA SER A 595 17.54 -16.16 -16.96
C SER A 595 18.25 -17.41 -16.41
N GLU A 596 19.57 -17.52 -16.70
CA GLU A 596 20.40 -18.55 -16.11
C GLU A 596 20.67 -18.25 -14.63
N LYS A 597 20.69 -19.28 -13.78
CA LYS A 597 20.98 -19.14 -12.36
C LYS A 597 22.45 -18.79 -12.12
N SER A 598 22.69 -17.88 -11.19
CA SER A 598 24.02 -17.47 -10.77
C SER A 598 24.71 -18.56 -9.96
N ALA A 599 26.01 -18.74 -10.18
CA ALA A 599 26.83 -19.62 -9.37
C ALA A 599 27.26 -19.00 -8.02
N ASN A 600 27.18 -17.68 -7.86
CA ASN A 600 27.58 -17.00 -6.64
C ASN A 600 26.36 -16.71 -5.73
N PRO A 601 26.28 -17.35 -4.54
CA PRO A 601 25.18 -17.11 -3.61
C PRO A 601 25.28 -15.77 -2.84
N LEU A 602 26.44 -15.11 -2.84
CA LEU A 602 26.68 -13.84 -2.17
C LEU A 602 26.70 -12.69 -3.16
N TYR A 603 26.06 -11.57 -2.78
CA TYR A 603 26.08 -10.35 -3.59
C TYR A 603 27.42 -9.63 -3.45
N ASP A 604 27.91 -9.07 -4.56
CA ASP A 604 29.10 -8.24 -4.56
C ASP A 604 28.70 -6.79 -4.20
N TRP A 605 28.69 -6.47 -2.92
CA TRP A 605 28.30 -5.18 -2.40
C TRP A 605 29.24 -4.07 -2.89
N ARG A 606 28.67 -3.01 -3.46
CA ARG A 606 29.41 -1.84 -3.96
C ARG A 606 29.49 -0.79 -2.85
N PRO A 607 30.70 -0.51 -2.27
CA PRO A 607 30.84 0.39 -1.12
C PRO A 607 30.39 1.83 -1.38
N MET A 608 30.44 2.27 -2.63
CA MET A 608 30.04 3.63 -3.01
C MET A 608 28.59 3.77 -3.43
N SER A 609 27.84 2.66 -3.48
CA SER A 609 26.41 2.72 -3.81
C SER A 609 25.63 3.47 -2.74
N THR A 610 24.74 4.35 -3.17
CA THR A 610 23.76 5.04 -2.33
C THR A 610 22.38 4.40 -2.42
N TYR A 611 22.26 3.27 -3.11
CA TYR A 611 21.02 2.53 -3.31
C TYR A 611 21.02 1.14 -2.66
N ILE A 612 22.15 0.44 -2.68
CA ILE A 612 22.27 -0.95 -2.23
C ILE A 612 23.50 -1.09 -1.32
N ARG A 613 23.26 -1.40 -0.05
CA ARG A 613 24.29 -1.67 0.94
C ARG A 613 23.98 -2.90 1.76
N ARG A 614 25.03 -3.59 2.21
CA ARG A 614 24.87 -4.69 3.18
C ARG A 614 24.16 -4.16 4.43
N PRO A 615 23.05 -4.78 4.85
CA PRO A 615 22.30 -4.37 6.03
C PRO A 615 23.06 -4.59 7.33
N PRO A 616 22.92 -3.70 8.34
CA PRO A 616 23.70 -3.79 9.58
C PRO A 616 23.05 -4.61 10.70
N TYR A 617 21.97 -5.32 10.44
CA TYR A 617 21.07 -5.85 11.48
C TYR A 617 21.64 -7.00 12.30
N TRP A 618 22.72 -7.63 11.87
CA TRP A 618 23.38 -8.75 12.56
C TRP A 618 24.70 -8.36 13.22
N GLU A 619 25.01 -7.07 13.27
CA GLU A 619 26.28 -6.53 13.75
C GLU A 619 26.11 -5.61 14.94
N GLY A 620 27.13 -5.55 15.81
CA GLY A 620 27.24 -4.59 16.91
C GLY A 620 26.07 -4.64 17.91
N ALA A 621 25.62 -3.46 18.30
CA ALA A 621 24.54 -3.30 19.29
C ALA A 621 23.17 -3.88 18.85
N LEU A 622 22.97 -4.07 17.55
CA LEU A 622 21.74 -4.65 17.03
C LEU A 622 21.63 -6.16 17.28
N ALA A 623 22.77 -6.82 17.48
CA ALA A 623 22.86 -8.25 17.84
C ALA A 623 22.91 -8.50 19.37
N GLY A 624 22.98 -7.43 20.19
CA GLY A 624 23.18 -7.51 21.64
C GLY A 624 21.91 -7.42 22.48
N GLU A 625 22.11 -7.45 23.79
CA GLU A 625 21.02 -7.27 24.77
C GLU A 625 20.42 -5.86 24.66
N ARG A 626 19.14 -5.77 24.97
CA ARG A 626 18.35 -4.54 24.96
C ARG A 626 18.08 -4.02 26.35
N THR A 627 17.87 -2.71 26.43
CA THR A 627 17.48 -2.07 27.68
C THR A 627 16.18 -1.29 27.51
N LEU A 628 15.25 -1.50 28.43
CA LEU A 628 14.01 -0.74 28.55
C LEU A 628 14.09 0.22 29.75
N SER A 629 15.30 0.62 30.12
CA SER A 629 15.56 1.47 31.28
C SER A 629 16.34 2.73 30.88
N GLY A 630 16.01 3.85 31.51
CA GLY A 630 16.66 5.14 31.27
C GLY A 630 16.44 5.69 29.87
N MET A 631 15.32 5.38 29.22
CA MET A 631 15.02 5.85 27.88
C MET A 631 14.68 7.34 27.86
N ARG A 632 15.24 8.05 26.88
CA ARG A 632 14.89 9.44 26.57
C ARG A 632 13.88 9.49 25.41
N PRO A 633 12.89 10.41 25.42
CA PRO A 633 12.00 10.59 24.29
C PRO A 633 12.74 11.24 23.13
N LEU A 634 12.68 10.60 21.95
CA LEU A 634 13.14 11.20 20.70
C LEU A 634 12.09 12.16 20.14
N ALA A 635 10.82 11.79 20.28
CA ALA A 635 9.69 12.58 19.82
C ALA A 635 8.45 12.34 20.69
N VAL A 636 7.66 13.39 20.85
CA VAL A 636 6.30 13.35 21.42
C VAL A 636 5.37 13.83 20.31
N LEU A 637 4.54 12.92 19.80
CA LEU A 637 3.76 13.11 18.59
C LEU A 637 2.25 13.10 18.87
N GLY A 638 1.51 13.77 18.00
CA GLY A 638 0.04 13.81 18.07
C GLY A 638 -0.63 12.57 17.49
N ASP A 639 -1.91 12.72 17.18
CA ASP A 639 -2.72 11.68 16.56
C ASP A 639 -2.48 11.61 15.04
N ASN A 640 -2.87 10.48 14.44
CA ASN A 640 -2.86 10.28 12.97
C ASN A 640 -1.48 10.45 12.33
N ILE A 641 -0.43 10.04 13.01
CA ILE A 641 0.92 10.01 12.45
C ILE A 641 1.00 8.90 11.41
N THR A 642 1.30 9.29 10.18
CA THR A 642 1.39 8.36 9.05
C THR A 642 2.82 7.84 8.85
N THR A 643 2.97 6.77 8.10
CA THR A 643 4.29 6.29 7.67
C THR A 643 5.04 7.30 6.79
N ASP A 644 4.33 8.25 6.17
CA ASP A 644 4.96 9.38 5.46
C ASP A 644 5.63 10.38 6.42
N HIS A 645 5.10 10.56 7.62
CA HIS A 645 5.77 11.32 8.69
C HIS A 645 7.00 10.58 9.23
N LEU A 646 6.89 9.25 9.37
CA LEU A 646 7.93 8.42 9.98
C LEU A 646 9.11 8.15 9.04
N SER A 647 8.82 7.92 7.76
CA SER A 647 9.79 7.62 6.71
C SER A 647 9.23 8.04 5.35
N PRO A 648 9.48 9.28 4.91
CA PRO A 648 8.93 9.80 3.65
C PRO A 648 9.41 9.01 2.44
N SER A 649 8.63 9.04 1.36
CA SER A 649 8.93 8.38 0.07
C SER A 649 9.27 9.33 -1.05
N ASN A 650 8.91 10.60 -0.93
CA ASN A 650 9.00 11.62 -1.97
C ASN A 650 10.45 12.04 -2.29
N ALA A 651 10.59 13.02 -3.19
CA ALA A 651 11.88 13.54 -3.61
C ALA A 651 12.72 14.02 -2.43
N ILE A 652 14.02 13.73 -2.48
CA ILE A 652 14.99 14.17 -1.48
C ILE A 652 15.41 15.62 -1.78
N MET A 653 15.20 16.49 -0.80
CA MET A 653 15.59 17.91 -0.89
C MET A 653 17.08 18.10 -0.55
N ALA A 654 17.76 18.99 -1.25
CA ALA A 654 19.19 19.30 -1.01
C ALA A 654 19.46 19.78 0.42
N SER A 655 18.49 20.46 1.04
CA SER A 655 18.59 20.96 2.42
C SER A 655 18.35 19.90 3.49
N SER A 656 17.92 18.69 3.11
CA SER A 656 17.71 17.59 4.05
C SER A 656 19.02 16.90 4.45
N ALA A 657 19.00 16.20 5.59
CA ALA A 657 20.16 15.41 6.02
C ALA A 657 20.54 14.32 4.99
N ALA A 658 19.56 13.70 4.35
CA ALA A 658 19.79 12.75 3.27
C ALA A 658 20.38 13.42 2.02
N GLY A 659 19.90 14.61 1.64
CA GLY A 659 20.44 15.38 0.52
C GLY A 659 21.89 15.78 0.74
N GLU A 660 22.23 16.25 1.93
CA GLU A 660 23.62 16.54 2.31
C GLU A 660 24.53 15.30 2.24
N TYR A 661 24.01 14.15 2.67
CA TYR A 661 24.74 12.89 2.57
C TYR A 661 24.99 12.48 1.12
N LEU A 662 23.95 12.53 0.26
CA LEU A 662 24.07 12.20 -1.16
C LEU A 662 25.07 13.14 -1.88
N ALA A 663 25.03 14.45 -1.58
CA ALA A 663 25.99 15.41 -2.11
C ALA A 663 27.43 15.07 -1.69
N LYS A 664 27.65 14.68 -0.44
CA LYS A 664 28.98 14.20 0.04
C LYS A 664 29.42 12.92 -0.66
N MET A 665 28.48 12.06 -1.08
CA MET A 665 28.76 10.86 -1.86
C MET A 665 29.02 11.16 -3.35
N GLY A 666 28.92 12.44 -3.77
CA GLY A 666 29.16 12.86 -5.15
C GLY A 666 27.96 12.73 -6.08
N VAL A 667 26.76 12.54 -5.55
CA VAL A 667 25.53 12.50 -6.34
C VAL A 667 25.09 13.94 -6.65
N PRO A 668 24.88 14.33 -7.91
CA PRO A 668 24.35 15.64 -8.24
C PRO A 668 22.87 15.78 -7.80
N GLU A 669 22.45 17.01 -7.46
CA GLU A 669 21.12 17.28 -6.90
C GLU A 669 19.97 16.77 -7.80
N GLU A 670 20.11 16.92 -9.12
CA GLU A 670 19.16 16.44 -10.12
C GLU A 670 18.95 14.92 -10.10
N ASP A 671 19.91 14.19 -9.51
CA ASP A 671 19.89 12.72 -9.41
C ASP A 671 19.65 12.21 -7.98
N PHE A 672 19.26 13.07 -7.04
CA PHE A 672 18.95 12.64 -5.67
C PHE A 672 17.79 11.65 -5.63
N ASN A 673 16.93 11.68 -6.65
CA ASN A 673 15.80 10.78 -6.72
C ASN A 673 14.87 10.91 -5.49
N SER A 674 14.31 9.81 -5.01
CA SER A 674 13.39 9.83 -3.87
C SER A 674 13.92 9.03 -2.69
N TYR A 675 13.41 9.30 -1.50
CA TYR A 675 13.67 8.47 -0.32
C TYR A 675 13.30 7.00 -0.56
N ALA A 676 12.20 6.75 -1.27
CA ALA A 676 11.75 5.40 -1.57
C ALA A 676 12.79 4.57 -2.30
N THR A 677 13.47 5.14 -3.29
CA THR A 677 14.45 4.44 -4.12
C THR A 677 15.76 4.13 -3.39
N HIS A 678 16.07 4.85 -2.30
CA HIS A 678 17.29 4.65 -1.50
C HIS A 678 17.11 3.74 -0.27
N ARG A 679 15.99 3.05 -0.14
CA ARG A 679 15.72 2.19 1.04
C ARG A 679 16.59 0.93 1.12
N GLY A 680 17.29 0.56 0.06
CA GLY A 680 18.34 -0.47 0.09
C GLY A 680 19.70 0.03 0.62
N ASP A 681 19.85 1.34 0.82
CA ASP A 681 20.99 1.96 1.50
C ASP A 681 20.57 2.45 2.89
N HIS A 682 20.94 1.72 3.93
CA HIS A 682 20.59 2.08 5.31
C HIS A 682 21.15 3.44 5.75
N LEU A 683 22.25 3.92 5.15
CA LEU A 683 22.83 5.23 5.48
C LEU A 683 21.97 6.39 4.98
N THR A 684 21.37 6.27 3.79
CA THR A 684 20.37 7.24 3.32
C THR A 684 19.03 7.07 4.05
N ALA A 685 18.56 5.83 4.18
CA ALA A 685 17.23 5.54 4.73
C ALA A 685 17.11 5.90 6.22
N GLN A 686 18.16 5.73 7.03
CA GLN A 686 18.14 6.14 8.45
C GLN A 686 18.02 7.68 8.60
N ARG A 687 18.53 8.45 7.62
CA ARG A 687 18.40 9.92 7.59
C ARG A 687 17.00 10.38 7.22
N ALA A 688 16.18 9.48 6.69
CA ALA A 688 14.75 9.71 6.44
C ALA A 688 13.88 9.59 7.70
N THR A 689 14.43 9.07 8.80
CA THR A 689 13.68 8.87 10.05
C THR A 689 13.15 10.19 10.59
N PHE A 690 11.81 10.32 10.63
CA PHE A 690 11.11 11.56 10.98
C PHE A 690 11.51 12.79 10.13
N ALA A 691 11.98 12.58 8.90
CA ALA A 691 12.51 13.65 8.06
C ALA A 691 11.43 14.51 7.37
N ASN A 692 10.15 14.18 7.55
CA ASN A 692 9.06 14.94 6.92
C ASN A 692 8.99 16.37 7.50
N PRO A 693 9.08 17.42 6.67
CA PRO A 693 9.03 18.81 7.14
C PRO A 693 7.65 19.22 7.70
N LYS A 694 6.63 18.40 7.50
CA LYS A 694 5.28 18.60 8.05
C LYS A 694 5.06 17.99 9.44
N LEU A 695 6.08 17.36 10.01
CA LEU A 695 6.02 16.79 11.34
C LEU A 695 5.87 17.88 12.41
N PHE A 696 5.09 17.56 13.46
CA PHE A 696 5.02 18.33 14.69
C PHE A 696 5.55 17.46 15.84
N ASN A 697 6.77 17.76 16.30
CA ASN A 697 7.30 17.18 17.54
C ASN A 697 6.97 18.10 18.70
N GLU A 698 6.06 17.70 19.57
CA GLU A 698 5.55 18.52 20.68
C GLU A 698 6.63 18.89 21.71
N MET A 699 7.81 18.25 21.65
CA MET A 699 8.98 18.63 22.44
C MET A 699 9.62 19.94 21.96
N VAL A 700 9.34 20.38 20.72
CA VAL A 700 9.95 21.56 20.10
C VAL A 700 8.93 22.68 20.04
N LYS A 701 9.17 23.74 20.83
CA LYS A 701 8.26 24.87 20.93
C LYS A 701 9.03 26.19 20.77
N GLU A 702 8.41 27.15 20.08
CA GLU A 702 8.82 28.55 20.04
C GLU A 702 7.67 29.42 20.54
N ASN A 703 7.97 30.31 21.46
CA ASN A 703 6.96 31.17 22.10
C ASN A 703 5.75 30.41 22.68
N GLY A 704 5.95 29.16 23.12
CA GLY A 704 4.93 28.30 23.71
C GLY A 704 4.09 27.49 22.71
N GLU A 705 4.30 27.69 21.40
CA GLU A 705 3.63 26.94 20.35
C GLU A 705 4.55 25.88 19.74
N VAL A 706 3.99 24.72 19.34
CA VAL A 706 4.73 23.64 18.69
C VAL A 706 5.13 24.07 17.29
N VAL A 707 6.41 23.87 16.95
CA VAL A 707 6.98 24.24 15.63
C VAL A 707 6.86 23.08 14.68
N GLN A 708 6.39 23.35 13.46
CA GLN A 708 6.37 22.37 12.38
C GLN A 708 7.77 22.19 11.79
N GLY A 709 8.17 20.92 11.58
CA GLY A 709 9.44 20.58 10.95
C GLY A 709 9.99 19.25 11.45
N SER A 710 11.02 18.77 10.74
CA SER A 710 11.81 17.61 11.17
C SER A 710 12.82 18.03 12.25
N LEU A 711 12.32 18.32 13.44
CA LEU A 711 13.08 18.86 14.56
C LEU A 711 12.98 17.96 15.79
N ALA A 712 14.02 17.98 16.61
CA ALA A 712 14.07 17.32 17.91
C ALA A 712 14.83 18.18 18.91
N ARG A 713 14.70 17.80 20.20
CA ARG A 713 15.42 18.45 21.28
C ARG A 713 16.32 17.43 21.99
N ILE A 714 17.61 17.72 22.02
CA ILE A 714 18.60 16.86 22.68
C ILE A 714 18.54 17.13 24.19
N GLU A 715 18.26 16.09 24.95
CA GLU A 715 18.23 16.13 26.41
C GLU A 715 19.49 15.48 27.03
N PRO A 716 19.98 15.97 28.19
CA PRO A 716 19.37 17.00 29.07
C PRO A 716 19.73 18.44 28.68
N GLU A 717 20.49 18.68 27.63
CA GLU A 717 20.98 20.04 27.27
C GLU A 717 19.84 20.97 26.81
N GLY A 718 18.73 20.42 26.34
CA GLY A 718 17.59 21.18 25.81
C GLY A 718 17.84 21.84 24.45
N GLN A 719 18.86 21.39 23.71
CA GLN A 719 19.21 21.96 22.41
C GLN A 719 18.27 21.48 21.32
N VAL A 720 17.64 22.41 20.61
CA VAL A 720 16.81 22.12 19.43
C VAL A 720 17.70 22.03 18.20
N VAL A 721 17.56 20.91 17.48
CA VAL A 721 18.32 20.60 16.26
C VAL A 721 17.43 19.89 15.25
N ARG A 722 17.90 19.68 14.03
CA ARG A 722 17.23 18.78 13.07
C ARG A 722 17.17 17.36 13.67
N MET A 723 16.13 16.64 13.32
CA MET A 723 15.90 15.26 13.83
C MET A 723 17.14 14.37 13.65
N TRP A 724 17.77 14.39 12.47
CA TRP A 724 18.96 13.56 12.21
C TRP A 724 20.13 13.90 13.16
N GLU A 725 20.39 15.15 13.46
CA GLU A 725 21.45 15.56 14.37
C GLU A 725 21.21 15.08 15.80
N ALA A 726 19.95 15.06 16.23
CA ALA A 726 19.58 14.46 17.53
C ALA A 726 19.80 12.95 17.53
N ILE A 727 19.34 12.27 16.46
CA ILE A 727 19.52 10.81 16.30
C ILE A 727 21.01 10.47 16.34
N GLU A 728 21.85 11.14 15.54
CA GLU A 728 23.29 10.92 15.49
C GLU A 728 23.95 11.16 16.85
N THR A 729 23.54 12.19 17.58
CA THR A 729 24.05 12.50 18.93
C THR A 729 23.69 11.37 19.89
N TYR A 730 22.45 10.92 19.89
CA TYR A 730 22.02 9.83 20.79
C TYR A 730 22.64 8.49 20.40
N MET A 731 22.85 8.20 19.11
CA MET A 731 23.57 7.01 18.66
C MET A 731 25.02 7.01 19.19
N ASN A 732 25.72 8.15 19.10
CA ASN A 732 27.09 8.30 19.63
C ASN A 732 27.16 8.12 21.14
N ARG A 733 26.12 8.53 21.87
CA ARG A 733 26.00 8.37 23.34
C ARG A 733 25.54 6.95 23.73
N LYS A 734 25.09 6.15 22.79
CA LYS A 734 24.41 4.86 23.04
C LYS A 734 23.20 5.02 23.98
N GLN A 735 22.48 6.13 23.84
CA GLN A 735 21.31 6.46 24.64
C GLN A 735 20.08 5.68 24.18
N PRO A 736 19.46 4.84 25.01
CA PRO A 736 18.17 4.21 24.65
C PRO A 736 17.07 5.25 24.56
N LEU A 737 16.20 5.10 23.54
CA LEU A 737 15.16 6.06 23.22
C LEU A 737 13.78 5.44 23.28
N ILE A 738 12.78 6.29 23.46
CA ILE A 738 11.36 6.00 23.37
C ILE A 738 10.67 7.04 22.47
N VAL A 739 9.60 6.65 21.80
CA VAL A 739 8.69 7.58 21.13
C VAL A 739 7.33 7.52 21.80
N VAL A 740 6.75 8.68 22.07
CA VAL A 740 5.39 8.82 22.59
C VAL A 740 4.49 9.36 21.50
N ALA A 741 3.34 8.76 21.29
CA ALA A 741 2.42 9.15 20.22
C ALA A 741 0.95 9.08 20.66
N GLY A 742 0.08 9.65 19.84
CA GLY A 742 -1.37 9.64 20.03
C GLY A 742 -2.07 8.44 19.38
N ALA A 743 -3.30 8.66 18.97
CA ALA A 743 -4.14 7.64 18.32
C ALA A 743 -3.71 7.37 16.88
N ASP A 744 -4.03 6.18 16.40
CA ASP A 744 -3.85 5.75 15.00
C ASP A 744 -2.41 5.92 14.46
N TYR A 745 -1.43 5.53 15.27
CA TYR A 745 -0.01 5.65 14.94
C TYR A 745 0.41 4.68 13.84
N GLY A 746 1.02 5.20 12.77
CA GLY A 746 1.58 4.41 11.69
C GLY A 746 0.62 4.15 10.52
N GLN A 747 -0.40 4.98 10.33
CA GLN A 747 -1.29 4.92 9.17
C GLN A 747 -0.52 5.03 7.85
N GLY A 748 -1.12 4.52 6.78
CA GLY A 748 -0.62 4.70 5.43
C GLY A 748 0.09 3.49 4.86
N SER A 749 1.20 3.70 4.16
CA SER A 749 1.94 2.64 3.47
C SER A 749 2.59 1.63 4.42
N SER A 750 2.78 0.39 3.92
CA SER A 750 3.33 -0.74 4.68
C SER A 750 4.86 -0.69 4.86
N ARG A 751 5.46 0.47 4.99
CA ARG A 751 6.92 0.68 5.04
C ARG A 751 7.54 0.11 6.31
N ASP A 752 8.36 -0.92 6.16
CA ASP A 752 9.19 -1.45 7.25
C ASP A 752 10.28 -0.46 7.70
N TRP A 753 10.74 0.44 6.82
CA TRP A 753 11.69 1.50 7.19
C TRP A 753 11.14 2.49 8.22
N ALA A 754 9.84 2.64 8.37
CA ALA A 754 9.24 3.38 9.49
C ALA A 754 9.61 2.76 10.85
N ALA A 755 9.85 1.45 10.90
CA ALA A 755 10.33 0.70 12.06
C ALA A 755 11.86 0.52 12.07
N LYS A 756 12.47 0.22 10.92
CA LYS A 756 13.93 0.07 10.79
C LYS A 756 14.67 1.36 11.19
N GLY A 757 14.18 2.50 10.75
CA GLY A 757 14.80 3.80 11.05
C GLY A 757 14.82 4.10 12.54
N VAL A 758 13.72 3.91 13.25
CA VAL A 758 13.66 4.13 14.70
C VAL A 758 14.51 3.10 15.45
N ARG A 759 14.54 1.85 14.97
CA ARG A 759 15.42 0.83 15.57
C ARG A 759 16.90 1.21 15.44
N LEU A 760 17.34 1.65 14.27
CA LEU A 760 18.71 2.09 14.05
C LEU A 760 19.06 3.35 14.87
N ALA A 761 18.08 4.22 15.12
CA ALA A 761 18.26 5.39 15.99
C ALA A 761 18.44 5.04 17.47
N GLY A 762 18.11 3.82 17.89
CA GLY A 762 18.20 3.40 19.30
C GLY A 762 16.86 3.42 20.03
N VAL A 763 15.74 3.53 19.32
CA VAL A 763 14.39 3.44 19.92
C VAL A 763 14.13 2.00 20.36
N GLU A 764 13.86 1.80 21.65
CA GLU A 764 13.60 0.48 22.24
C GLU A 764 12.10 0.21 22.39
N ALA A 765 11.30 1.25 22.60
CA ALA A 765 9.85 1.16 22.76
C ALA A 765 9.15 2.36 22.13
N ILE A 766 7.90 2.14 21.74
CA ILE A 766 6.98 3.20 21.33
C ILE A 766 5.69 3.02 22.12
N VAL A 767 5.24 4.06 22.80
CA VAL A 767 3.96 4.07 23.51
C VAL A 767 2.99 5.01 22.80
N ALA A 768 1.82 4.49 22.45
CA ALA A 768 0.78 5.22 21.72
C ALA A 768 -0.61 4.92 22.28
N GLU A 769 -1.60 5.73 21.90
CA GLU A 769 -3.01 5.45 22.21
C GLU A 769 -3.58 4.32 21.34
N GLY A 770 -3.01 4.09 20.16
CA GLY A 770 -3.36 3.01 19.26
C GLY A 770 -2.39 2.91 18.08
N PHE A 771 -2.28 1.73 17.48
CA PHE A 771 -1.40 1.43 16.35
C PHE A 771 -2.17 0.93 15.15
N GLU A 772 -1.76 1.33 13.97
CA GLU A 772 -2.15 0.66 12.73
C GLU A 772 -1.45 -0.72 12.62
N ARG A 773 -2.18 -1.71 12.12
CA ARG A 773 -1.78 -3.12 12.13
C ARG A 773 -0.38 -3.38 11.53
N ILE A 774 -0.18 -2.94 10.29
CA ILE A 774 1.07 -3.23 9.57
C ILE A 774 2.27 -2.59 10.27
N HIS A 775 2.13 -1.35 10.71
CA HIS A 775 3.22 -0.66 11.39
C HIS A 775 3.56 -1.30 12.73
N ARG A 776 2.56 -1.72 13.51
CA ARG A 776 2.76 -2.47 14.74
C ARG A 776 3.56 -3.76 14.48
N THR A 777 3.17 -4.52 13.46
CA THR A 777 3.88 -5.77 13.07
C THR A 777 5.32 -5.48 12.65
N ASN A 778 5.57 -4.40 11.92
CA ASN A 778 6.93 -3.98 11.55
C ASN A 778 7.78 -3.60 12.78
N LEU A 779 7.21 -2.92 13.77
CA LEU A 779 7.89 -2.61 15.02
C LEU A 779 8.31 -3.90 15.75
N VAL A 780 7.39 -4.85 15.88
CA VAL A 780 7.68 -6.16 16.46
C VAL A 780 8.81 -6.87 15.69
N GLY A 781 8.72 -6.88 14.38
CA GLY A 781 9.70 -7.51 13.48
C GLY A 781 11.11 -6.91 13.62
N MET A 782 11.21 -5.63 13.93
CA MET A 782 12.48 -4.98 14.25
C MET A 782 12.85 -5.04 15.73
N GLY A 783 11.98 -5.64 16.54
CA GLY A 783 12.17 -5.79 17.98
C GLY A 783 12.07 -4.46 18.72
N VAL A 784 11.25 -3.55 18.27
CA VAL A 784 10.81 -2.37 18.99
C VAL A 784 9.53 -2.72 19.72
N LEU A 785 9.47 -2.50 21.04
CA LEU A 785 8.32 -2.88 21.86
C LEU A 785 7.15 -1.90 21.68
N PRO A 786 6.02 -2.33 21.11
CA PRO A 786 4.84 -1.47 21.04
C PRO A 786 4.05 -1.55 22.36
N LEU A 787 3.78 -0.39 22.94
CA LEU A 787 3.03 -0.22 24.18
C LEU A 787 1.81 0.65 23.92
N GLN A 788 0.68 0.30 24.49
CA GLN A 788 -0.55 1.06 24.34
C GLN A 788 -1.02 1.63 25.67
N PHE A 789 -1.30 2.93 25.70
CA PHE A 789 -1.94 3.57 26.84
C PHE A 789 -3.31 2.98 27.11
N LYS A 790 -3.70 2.94 28.39
CA LYS A 790 -5.07 2.61 28.79
C LYS A 790 -6.02 3.71 28.34
N PRO A 791 -7.31 3.39 28.09
CA PRO A 791 -8.29 4.39 27.66
C PRO A 791 -8.30 5.63 28.59
N GLY A 792 -8.28 6.80 27.99
CA GLY A 792 -8.29 8.08 28.69
C GLY A 792 -6.92 8.55 29.18
N VAL A 793 -5.87 7.78 29.01
CA VAL A 793 -4.48 8.15 29.34
C VAL A 793 -3.71 8.46 28.08
N ASN A 794 -3.06 9.59 28.02
CA ASN A 794 -2.23 10.00 26.88
C ASN A 794 -1.17 11.03 27.31
N ARG A 795 -0.40 11.50 26.35
CA ARG A 795 0.67 12.47 26.57
C ARG A 795 0.19 13.78 27.22
N ASN A 796 -1.04 14.21 26.92
CA ASN A 796 -1.62 15.44 27.47
C ASN A 796 -2.08 15.24 28.93
N THR A 797 -2.74 14.12 29.23
CA THR A 797 -3.18 13.81 30.62
C THR A 797 -2.01 13.55 31.55
N LEU A 798 -0.86 13.10 30.98
CA LEU A 798 0.38 12.90 31.73
C LEU A 798 1.26 14.15 31.75
N GLU A 799 0.87 15.22 31.05
CA GLU A 799 1.63 16.47 30.95
C GLU A 799 3.11 16.25 30.54
N LEU A 800 3.34 15.43 29.52
CA LEU A 800 4.69 15.12 29.05
C LEU A 800 5.30 16.29 28.26
N ASP A 801 6.51 16.70 28.65
CA ASP A 801 7.23 17.83 28.04
C ASP A 801 8.51 17.44 27.31
N GLY A 802 8.90 16.15 27.38
CA GLY A 802 10.07 15.59 26.72
C GLY A 802 11.34 15.57 27.59
N THR A 803 11.30 16.07 28.83
CA THR A 803 12.44 16.05 29.75
C THR A 803 12.52 14.77 30.59
N GLU A 804 11.50 13.91 30.48
CA GLU A 804 11.35 12.72 31.31
C GLU A 804 12.32 11.62 30.93
N LEU A 805 12.55 10.71 31.85
CA LEU A 805 13.15 9.38 31.65
C LEU A 805 12.09 8.31 31.78
N TYR A 806 12.22 7.24 31.00
CA TYR A 806 11.23 6.17 30.96
C TYR A 806 11.88 4.81 31.22
N ASP A 807 11.21 4.02 32.07
CA ASP A 807 11.53 2.61 32.31
C ASP A 807 10.28 1.77 32.07
N VAL A 808 10.45 0.58 31.49
CA VAL A 808 9.38 -0.40 31.33
C VAL A 808 9.66 -1.59 32.22
N ILE A 809 8.71 -1.89 33.12
CA ILE A 809 8.83 -2.95 34.11
C ILE A 809 7.68 -3.93 33.97
N GLY A 810 7.98 -5.21 34.03
CA GLY A 810 7.02 -6.31 33.97
C GLY A 810 7.49 -7.44 33.06
N GLU A 811 6.76 -8.54 33.12
CA GLU A 811 7.03 -9.70 32.28
C GLU A 811 6.37 -9.53 30.91
N ILE A 812 7.17 -9.62 29.86
CA ILE A 812 6.69 -9.48 28.48
C ILE A 812 5.96 -10.75 28.05
N LYS A 813 4.63 -10.63 27.92
CA LYS A 813 3.71 -11.66 27.44
C LYS A 813 2.69 -11.05 26.48
N PRO A 814 2.02 -11.84 25.63
CA PRO A 814 0.98 -11.32 24.78
C PRO A 814 -0.10 -10.57 25.54
N GLY A 815 -0.32 -9.29 25.20
CA GLY A 815 -1.35 -8.44 25.82
C GLY A 815 -1.16 -8.13 27.30
N ALA A 816 0.02 -8.39 27.87
CA ALA A 816 0.29 -8.19 29.27
C ALA A 816 0.22 -6.71 29.70
N ASP A 817 -0.21 -6.48 30.93
CA ASP A 817 -0.08 -5.19 31.57
C ASP A 817 1.35 -5.00 32.08
N LEU A 818 1.99 -3.92 31.63
CA LEU A 818 3.32 -3.50 32.04
C LEU A 818 3.24 -2.14 32.74
N ALA A 819 4.25 -1.82 33.56
CA ALA A 819 4.38 -0.51 34.18
C ALA A 819 5.36 0.35 33.34
N LEU A 820 4.88 1.45 32.81
CA LEU A 820 5.71 2.53 32.28
C LEU A 820 6.01 3.51 33.40
N VAL A 821 7.23 3.47 33.91
CA VAL A 821 7.67 4.35 34.98
C VAL A 821 8.28 5.61 34.37
N ILE A 822 7.64 6.74 34.63
CA ILE A 822 8.06 8.05 34.10
C ILE A 822 8.74 8.80 35.24
N THR A 823 10.03 9.14 35.08
CA THR A 823 10.77 9.97 36.01
C THR A 823 10.84 11.38 35.44
N ARG A 824 10.19 12.31 36.11
CA ARG A 824 10.16 13.73 35.72
C ARG A 824 11.49 14.43 36.02
N SER A 825 11.72 15.59 35.48
CA SER A 825 12.94 16.40 35.70
C SER A 825 13.17 16.77 37.17
N ASN A 826 12.12 16.86 37.95
CA ASN A 826 12.18 17.13 39.39
C ASN A 826 12.44 15.87 40.25
N GLY A 827 12.59 14.69 39.61
CA GLY A 827 12.79 13.39 40.25
C GLY A 827 11.51 12.67 40.68
N GLU A 828 10.33 13.26 40.45
CA GLU A 828 9.05 12.59 40.71
C GLU A 828 8.88 11.39 39.77
N LYS A 829 8.42 10.26 40.33
CA LYS A 829 8.12 9.05 39.53
C LYS A 829 6.61 8.84 39.47
N VAL A 830 6.15 8.57 38.27
CA VAL A 830 4.74 8.26 37.95
C VAL A 830 4.69 6.88 37.33
N ASP A 831 3.93 5.97 37.93
CA ASP A 831 3.69 4.63 37.38
C ASP A 831 2.44 4.65 36.50
N VAL A 832 2.62 4.35 35.21
CA VAL A 832 1.54 4.34 34.20
C VAL A 832 1.35 2.92 33.70
N PRO A 833 0.18 2.29 33.93
CA PRO A 833 -0.11 0.99 33.36
C PRO A 833 -0.29 1.12 31.83
N VAL A 834 0.38 0.23 31.09
CA VAL A 834 0.31 0.14 29.63
C VAL A 834 0.11 -1.30 29.19
N THR A 835 -0.48 -1.49 28.03
CA THR A 835 -0.66 -2.81 27.43
C THR A 835 0.50 -3.13 26.49
N CYS A 836 1.10 -4.29 26.68
CA CYS A 836 2.09 -4.83 25.73
C CYS A 836 1.38 -5.28 24.47
N ARG A 837 1.70 -4.64 23.35
CA ARG A 837 1.06 -4.92 22.02
C ARG A 837 1.89 -5.92 21.20
N LEU A 838 2.51 -6.88 21.86
CA LEU A 838 2.82 -8.17 21.29
C LEU A 838 1.54 -8.99 21.40
N ASP A 839 0.89 -9.27 20.29
CA ASP A 839 -0.49 -9.82 20.27
C ASP A 839 -0.50 -11.35 20.24
N THR A 840 0.63 -11.99 19.89
CA THR A 840 0.77 -13.45 19.78
C THR A 840 2.01 -13.96 20.52
N ALA A 841 2.03 -15.25 20.85
CA ALA A 841 3.21 -15.90 21.43
C ALA A 841 4.40 -15.90 20.46
N ASP A 842 4.13 -16.05 19.16
CA ASP A 842 5.16 -15.97 18.13
C ASP A 842 5.82 -14.59 18.06
N GLU A 843 5.04 -13.51 18.22
CA GLU A 843 5.59 -12.14 18.29
C GLU A 843 6.50 -11.94 19.50
N VAL A 844 6.19 -12.57 20.64
CA VAL A 844 7.07 -12.55 21.83
C VAL A 844 8.38 -13.27 21.52
N HIS A 845 8.34 -14.40 20.81
CA HIS A 845 9.55 -15.11 20.38
C HIS A 845 10.41 -14.25 19.43
N VAL A 846 9.79 -13.59 18.47
CA VAL A 846 10.47 -12.66 17.56
C VAL A 846 11.13 -11.52 18.33
N TYR A 847 10.40 -10.89 19.24
CA TYR A 847 10.94 -9.80 20.06
C TYR A 847 12.13 -10.25 20.92
N ASN A 848 12.01 -11.40 21.57
CA ASN A 848 13.08 -11.95 22.43
C ASN A 848 14.32 -12.36 21.63
N ALA A 849 14.17 -12.77 20.38
CA ALA A 849 15.30 -13.06 19.47
C ALA A 849 16.06 -11.80 19.02
N GLY A 850 15.51 -10.61 19.27
CA GLY A 850 16.07 -9.34 18.81
C GLY A 850 15.39 -8.76 17.57
N GLY A 851 14.45 -9.47 17.00
CA GLY A 851 13.70 -9.18 15.79
C GLY A 851 13.63 -10.40 14.88
N VAL A 852 12.85 -10.29 13.80
CA VAL A 852 12.63 -11.38 12.87
C VAL A 852 13.90 -11.74 12.08
N LEU A 853 14.71 -10.74 11.74
CA LEU A 853 15.96 -10.96 10.98
C LEU A 853 16.99 -11.74 11.79
N GLN A 854 17.15 -11.41 13.07
CA GLN A 854 18.00 -12.15 14.00
C GLN A 854 17.49 -13.59 14.19
N ARG A 855 16.18 -13.77 14.31
CA ARG A 855 15.56 -15.10 14.40
C ARG A 855 15.84 -15.95 13.16
N PHE A 856 15.76 -15.37 11.95
CA PHE A 856 16.10 -16.09 10.72
C PHE A 856 17.54 -16.62 10.75
N ALA A 857 18.51 -15.77 11.14
CA ALA A 857 19.90 -16.19 11.23
C ALA A 857 20.10 -17.34 12.23
N GLN A 858 19.49 -17.23 13.41
CA GLN A 858 19.53 -18.28 14.44
C GLN A 858 18.98 -19.62 13.92
N ASP A 859 17.86 -19.58 13.20
CA ASP A 859 17.21 -20.78 12.68
C ASP A 859 18.01 -21.44 11.55
N PHE A 860 18.61 -20.67 10.66
CA PHE A 860 19.47 -21.21 9.58
C PHE A 860 20.79 -21.77 10.11
N LEU A 861 21.37 -21.14 11.12
CA LEU A 861 22.60 -21.64 11.75
C LEU A 861 22.38 -22.90 12.60
N ALA A 862 21.15 -23.12 13.09
CA ALA A 862 20.77 -24.32 13.85
C ALA A 862 20.50 -25.53 12.97
N GLN A 863 20.31 -25.36 11.65
CA GLN A 863 20.13 -26.43 10.65
C GLN A 863 21.46 -26.97 10.15
#